data_f1a272a792de1e9e0e2ed66042de72d0
#
_entry.id   f1a272a792de1e9e0e2ed66042de72d0
#
_cell.length_a   1.000
_cell.length_b   1.000
_cell.length_c   1.000
_cell.angle_alpha   90.00
_cell.angle_beta   90.00
_cell.angle_gamma   90.00
#
_symmetry.space_group_name_H-M   'P 1'
#
loop_
_entity.id
_entity.type
_entity.pdbx_description
1 polymer ?
#
loop_
_entity_poly.entity_id
_entity_poly.type
_entity_poly.pdbx_seq_one_letter_code
_entity_poly.pdbx_strand_id
1 'polypeptide(L)'
;MVEGGGMKRVVLLGYLSVSLGLGRVVVGQEVVRVGEGSYAGGPPVGKMVDGKTKVDAVVETEGRRVYLVEDGGRAVPSNKWYQNLLLKQYGTGLWAMPHRVDATKEGIEIFYSTSYSGDGVRALTEFPLVVGGDEFRPVDSRVKGWGDWTVAFRSYESEGRWMDVTLGEGMPTVWCEFRGVVPRLWAGGHGGGGSRAERVPGWFGVDGKPVTLPVKGAALGMRHEGRCYGISAPEGTEFAIGADGRVAVTFAGEGGFLVISMLPAEKDFAVSHERAYAVPRDTRLEWEYDREAGQLRTEWVVETAPLKPGAKGVIQGFLPHQWRDNGERLELDGPEFGTIRGVMKCGAGERFRMSHPFRGVLPGLPAVGEMGGAAERVSGLLREHFAETKKPLGTDTYWGGKDLQRYAQAALVAAEAGDGSRGAIEARLKESLSDWLSYKPGEAARYFAWYPRRKGLVGFNAAYGSEHFTDTHFHQGYFVHAAAVLSQLDAGFASAYGEMAALVAKNYANWDRGDERFPRLRTFDVWRGHSYADGNGFPEGNNQESTGEAVNSWAALILLGEALGDEKMTAAGVMGYVFESRAAEEYWFDPHGDVFPAAYEHEACGMIWSGSIVWGTWFTASPSWIYGIQWVPSGPQLSFFGREPGLVERVYGGYEREQEAFEVKETARRKEYRRQPVTTAALGGELASYHLGFRMHGDAAKVVKELETLWNEPGDKVAHNEWMASVHWQAAALKTLGRVDWRCHGTSPVSMVYGHPETGVRTMVAWNPGAAARTVKFFEGKKEIGELSVPPRSMASGRVR
;
A
#
# COMPACT_ATOMS: atom_id res chain seq x y z
N MET A 1 14.57 -2.90 26.48
CA MET A 1 14.33 -2.39 27.84
C MET A 1 14.27 -0.87 27.73
N VAL A 2 13.09 -0.32 27.79
CA VAL A 2 12.92 1.11 28.08
C VAL A 2 11.75 1.20 29.03
N GLU A 3 12.07 1.67 30.22
CA GLU A 3 11.16 1.90 31.31
C GLU A 3 10.24 3.07 31.06
N GLY A 4 9.09 3.03 31.73
CA GLY A 4 8.04 4.01 31.62
C GLY A 4 8.45 5.42 31.99
N GLY A 5 7.94 6.38 31.26
CA GLY A 5 8.00 7.82 31.50
C GLY A 5 6.61 8.42 31.49
N GLY A 6 6.22 8.94 32.65
CA GLY A 6 4.88 9.37 33.00
C GLY A 6 4.26 10.44 32.11
N MET A 7 2.95 10.30 31.96
CA MET A 7 2.04 11.29 31.38
C MET A 7 2.02 12.58 32.22
N LYS A 8 2.54 13.67 31.67
CA LYS A 8 2.33 15.01 32.22
C LYS A 8 0.93 15.49 31.84
N ARG A 9 0.12 15.74 32.87
CA ARG A 9 -1.19 16.41 32.76
C ARG A 9 -0.98 17.85 32.28
N VAL A 10 -1.58 18.18 31.13
CA VAL A 10 -1.77 19.57 30.71
C VAL A 10 -3.10 20.06 31.29
N VAL A 11 -3.02 21.08 32.11
CA VAL A 11 -4.18 21.78 32.68
C VAL A 11 -4.74 22.71 31.61
N LEU A 12 -5.94 22.49 31.15
CA LEU A 12 -6.71 23.43 30.32
C LEU A 12 -7.46 24.40 31.22
N LEU A 13 -7.15 25.67 31.12
CA LEU A 13 -7.92 26.76 31.71
C LEU A 13 -9.23 26.92 30.93
N GLY A 14 -10.33 26.75 31.63
CA GLY A 14 -11.66 26.93 31.06
C GLY A 14 -12.06 28.39 30.91
N TYR A 15 -12.59 28.74 29.78
CA TYR A 15 -13.40 29.93 29.61
C TYR A 15 -14.89 29.53 29.75
N LEU A 16 -15.53 30.03 30.82
CA LEU A 16 -16.99 29.95 30.99
C LEU A 16 -17.64 30.97 30.03
N SER A 17 -18.33 30.50 29.01
CA SER A 17 -19.34 31.27 28.30
C SER A 17 -20.72 30.77 28.73
N VAL A 18 -21.48 31.65 29.38
CA VAL A 18 -22.90 31.43 29.70
C VAL A 18 -23.68 31.47 28.39
N SER A 19 -24.22 30.37 27.91
CA SER A 19 -25.18 30.35 26.83
C SER A 19 -26.58 30.01 27.33
N LEU A 20 -27.47 30.95 27.13
CA LEU A 20 -28.91 30.82 27.27
C LEU A 20 -29.43 29.64 26.45
N GLY A 21 -30.22 28.78 27.09
CA GLY A 21 -30.82 27.59 26.48
C GLY A 21 -31.86 27.96 25.39
N LEU A 22 -31.44 27.88 24.16
CA LEU A 22 -32.31 27.64 23.02
C LEU A 22 -32.01 26.20 22.58
N GLY A 23 -33.02 25.34 22.64
CA GLY A 23 -32.92 23.97 22.14
C GLY A 23 -32.38 23.99 20.69
N ARG A 24 -31.14 23.55 20.52
CA ARG A 24 -30.59 23.29 19.19
C ARG A 24 -31.39 22.15 18.58
N VAL A 25 -32.26 22.47 17.63
CA VAL A 25 -32.71 21.50 16.65
C VAL A 25 -31.43 20.94 16.03
N VAL A 26 -31.13 19.68 16.26
CA VAL A 26 -30.09 18.97 15.52
C VAL A 26 -30.58 18.95 14.08
N VAL A 27 -30.14 19.88 13.28
CA VAL A 27 -30.34 19.84 11.82
C VAL A 27 -29.57 18.62 11.39
N GLY A 28 -30.27 17.53 11.01
CA GLY A 28 -29.66 16.32 10.49
C GLY A 28 -28.72 16.68 9.34
N GLN A 29 -27.60 15.99 9.23
CA GLN A 29 -26.67 16.17 8.11
C GLN A 29 -27.43 15.96 6.80
N GLU A 30 -27.05 16.68 5.76
CA GLU A 30 -27.56 16.48 4.40
C GLU A 30 -27.39 15.01 3.96
N VAL A 31 -28.43 14.43 3.38
CA VAL A 31 -28.37 13.09 2.78
C VAL A 31 -28.01 13.23 1.31
N VAL A 32 -26.83 12.75 0.95
CA VAL A 32 -26.39 12.72 -0.46
C VAL A 32 -26.73 11.35 -1.05
N ARG A 33 -27.64 11.32 -2.02
CA ARG A 33 -28.09 10.08 -2.66
C ARG A 33 -27.18 9.63 -3.79
N VAL A 34 -26.98 8.30 -3.89
CA VAL A 34 -26.20 7.63 -4.93
C VAL A 34 -26.89 6.30 -5.27
N GLY A 35 -27.66 6.25 -6.34
CA GLY A 35 -28.61 5.19 -6.58
C GLY A 35 -29.64 5.10 -5.45
N GLU A 36 -29.90 3.90 -4.95
CA GLU A 36 -30.71 3.70 -3.73
C GLU A 36 -29.89 3.93 -2.44
N GLY A 37 -28.54 3.95 -2.55
CA GLY A 37 -27.65 4.25 -1.44
C GLY A 37 -27.56 5.72 -1.10
N SER A 38 -26.82 6.04 -0.04
CA SER A 38 -26.57 7.42 0.39
C SER A 38 -25.45 7.53 1.41
N TYR A 39 -24.91 8.74 1.55
CA TYR A 39 -23.94 9.07 2.60
C TYR A 39 -24.29 10.43 3.24
N ALA A 40 -23.74 10.70 4.44
CA ALA A 40 -23.88 12.00 5.09
C ALA A 40 -23.02 13.04 4.38
N GLY A 41 -23.58 14.20 4.02
CA GLY A 41 -22.92 15.26 3.26
C GLY A 41 -21.79 16.01 3.99
N GLY A 42 -21.51 15.67 5.23
CA GLY A 42 -20.41 16.20 6.03
C GLY A 42 -20.05 15.31 7.23
N PRO A 43 -18.96 15.61 7.94
CA PRO A 43 -18.56 14.89 9.15
C PRO A 43 -19.66 14.94 10.21
N PRO A 44 -19.79 13.92 11.08
CA PRO A 44 -20.79 13.92 12.15
C PRO A 44 -20.56 15.07 13.12
N VAL A 45 -21.66 15.68 13.59
CA VAL A 45 -21.64 16.76 14.56
C VAL A 45 -21.81 16.20 15.97
N GLY A 46 -20.83 16.42 16.84
CA GLY A 46 -20.84 15.93 18.21
C GLY A 46 -20.04 14.63 18.39
N LYS A 47 -20.08 14.10 19.60
CA LYS A 47 -19.35 12.85 19.93
C LYS A 47 -20.10 11.65 19.37
N MET A 48 -19.43 10.88 18.54
CA MET A 48 -19.85 9.52 18.22
C MET A 48 -19.67 8.63 19.45
N VAL A 49 -20.71 7.92 19.84
CA VAL A 49 -20.73 7.19 21.12
C VAL A 49 -20.87 5.69 20.89
N ASP A 50 -19.76 5.00 20.81
CA ASP A 50 -19.72 3.60 21.24
C ASP A 50 -18.76 3.38 22.45
N GLY A 51 -18.26 4.45 23.02
CA GLY A 51 -17.32 4.44 24.16
C GLY A 51 -15.84 4.20 23.77
N LYS A 52 -15.52 3.81 22.54
CA LYS A 52 -14.17 3.50 22.08
C LYS A 52 -13.61 4.52 21.11
N THR A 53 -14.41 5.00 20.19
CA THR A 53 -13.98 5.96 19.15
C THR A 53 -14.73 7.27 19.32
N LYS A 54 -14.01 8.31 19.71
CA LYS A 54 -14.56 9.67 19.81
C LYS A 54 -14.12 10.41 18.56
N VAL A 55 -14.97 10.41 17.55
CA VAL A 55 -14.77 11.24 16.37
C VAL A 55 -15.55 12.52 16.58
N ASP A 56 -14.82 13.62 16.61
CA ASP A 56 -15.38 14.97 16.61
C ASP A 56 -15.31 15.53 15.19
N ALA A 57 -16.33 16.23 14.72
CA ALA A 57 -16.33 16.95 13.45
C ALA A 57 -15.12 17.90 13.32
N VAL A 58 -14.60 18.38 14.44
CA VAL A 58 -13.37 19.17 14.56
C VAL A 58 -12.14 18.46 14.01
N VAL A 59 -12.07 17.12 14.07
CA VAL A 59 -10.93 16.34 13.56
C VAL A 59 -10.67 16.62 12.08
N GLU A 60 -11.70 16.76 11.29
CA GLU A 60 -11.54 17.10 9.86
C GLU A 60 -11.13 18.56 9.65
N THR A 61 -11.65 19.48 10.45
CA THR A 61 -11.49 20.91 10.22
C THR A 61 -10.29 21.53 10.95
N GLU A 62 -9.96 21.11 12.16
CA GLU A 62 -8.96 21.71 13.02
C GLU A 62 -7.76 20.81 13.33
N GLY A 63 -7.91 19.50 13.29
CA GLY A 63 -6.90 18.55 13.72
C GLY A 63 -5.67 18.46 12.81
N ARG A 64 -5.76 18.93 11.55
CA ARG A 64 -4.69 18.80 10.56
C ARG A 64 -4.64 19.97 9.60
N ARG A 65 -3.49 20.63 9.59
CA ARG A 65 -3.17 21.65 8.60
C ARG A 65 -2.74 20.97 7.31
N VAL A 66 -3.17 21.55 6.17
CA VAL A 66 -2.65 21.19 4.85
C VAL A 66 -1.90 22.41 4.34
N TYR A 67 -0.59 22.24 4.12
CA TYR A 67 0.27 23.31 3.64
C TYR A 67 0.34 23.27 2.12
N LEU A 68 -0.33 24.20 1.45
CA LEU A 68 -0.31 24.36 0.00
C LEU A 68 0.21 25.75 -0.39
N VAL A 69 0.88 25.84 -1.52
CA VAL A 69 1.25 27.13 -2.13
C VAL A 69 -0.01 27.83 -2.65
N GLU A 70 -0.87 27.07 -3.32
CA GLU A 70 -2.16 27.53 -3.84
C GLU A 70 -3.22 26.48 -3.52
N ASP A 71 -4.34 26.93 -2.97
CA ASP A 71 -5.52 26.05 -2.76
C ASP A 71 -6.38 26.07 -4.03
N GLY A 72 -6.00 25.23 -4.99
CA GLY A 72 -6.72 25.06 -6.25
C GLY A 72 -7.97 24.18 -6.17
N GLY A 73 -8.39 23.77 -4.96
CA GLY A 73 -9.52 22.85 -4.77
C GLY A 73 -9.29 21.42 -5.24
N ARG A 74 -8.09 21.07 -5.72
CA ARG A 74 -7.71 19.71 -6.08
C ARG A 74 -7.79 18.79 -4.87
N ALA A 75 -8.19 17.55 -5.11
CA ALA A 75 -8.14 16.51 -4.09
C ALA A 75 -6.68 16.17 -3.75
N VAL A 76 -6.22 16.60 -2.57
CA VAL A 76 -4.85 16.38 -2.11
C VAL A 76 -4.69 14.95 -1.60
N PRO A 77 -3.76 14.15 -2.14
CA PRO A 77 -3.60 12.76 -1.74
C PRO A 77 -2.98 12.67 -0.34
N SER A 78 -3.70 12.01 0.57
CA SER A 78 -3.14 11.51 1.83
C SER A 78 -2.52 10.11 1.63
N ASN A 79 -1.95 9.51 2.65
CA ASN A 79 -1.34 8.18 2.63
C ASN A 79 -0.20 8.03 1.59
N LYS A 80 0.53 9.11 1.30
CA LYS A 80 1.68 9.11 0.39
C LYS A 80 3.00 9.21 1.15
N TRP A 81 4.09 8.83 0.49
CA TRP A 81 5.45 8.95 1.04
C TRP A 81 5.83 10.41 1.42
N TYR A 82 5.16 11.42 0.81
CA TYR A 82 5.38 12.84 1.08
C TYR A 82 4.31 13.49 1.96
N GLN A 83 3.42 12.72 2.59
CA GLN A 83 2.27 13.30 3.34
C GLN A 83 2.67 14.20 4.51
N ASN A 84 3.91 14.11 5.02
CA ASN A 84 4.42 15.03 6.03
C ASN A 84 4.44 16.49 5.56
N LEU A 85 4.60 16.75 4.24
CA LEU A 85 4.46 18.10 3.68
C LEU A 85 3.04 18.66 3.80
N LEU A 86 2.03 17.79 3.87
CA LEU A 86 0.63 18.18 3.97
C LEU A 86 0.17 18.40 5.41
N LEU A 87 0.86 17.78 6.37
CA LEU A 87 0.38 17.65 7.74
C LEU A 87 1.24 18.37 8.78
N LYS A 88 2.47 18.76 8.43
CA LYS A 88 3.44 19.36 9.35
C LYS A 88 3.99 20.66 8.79
N GLN A 89 4.41 21.56 9.67
CA GLN A 89 5.03 22.84 9.32
C GLN A 89 6.25 22.64 8.40
N TYR A 90 7.08 21.63 8.70
CA TYR A 90 8.18 21.20 7.86
C TYR A 90 7.94 19.73 7.48
N GLY A 91 8.00 19.42 6.20
CA GLY A 91 7.92 18.04 5.71
C GLY A 91 9.23 17.33 5.96
N THR A 92 9.24 16.39 6.90
CA THR A 92 10.37 15.51 7.19
C THR A 92 10.06 14.08 6.80
N GLY A 93 11.10 13.24 6.62
CA GLY A 93 10.88 11.84 6.24
C GLY A 93 10.35 11.66 4.83
N LEU A 94 10.79 12.50 3.88
CA LEU A 94 10.43 12.38 2.47
C LEU A 94 11.37 11.38 1.79
N TRP A 95 11.03 10.10 1.87
CA TRP A 95 11.84 9.00 1.36
C TRP A 95 11.60 8.76 -0.12
N ALA A 96 12.42 9.34 -0.98
CA ALA A 96 12.31 9.21 -2.43
C ALA A 96 13.15 8.07 -3.04
N MET A 97 14.00 7.40 -2.27
CA MET A 97 14.99 6.43 -2.72
C MET A 97 15.77 6.85 -3.98
N PRO A 98 17.10 6.81 -3.93
CA PRO A 98 17.92 6.25 -2.85
C PRO A 98 18.19 7.23 -1.70
N HIS A 99 17.49 8.34 -1.64
CA HIS A 99 17.69 9.40 -0.66
C HIS A 99 16.41 9.74 0.12
N ARG A 100 16.60 10.46 1.24
CA ARG A 100 15.55 11.08 2.00
C ARG A 100 15.78 12.60 2.02
N VAL A 101 14.71 13.38 1.99
CA VAL A 101 14.76 14.83 2.15
C VAL A 101 13.94 15.24 3.36
N ASP A 102 14.51 16.11 4.18
CA ASP A 102 13.81 16.79 5.27
C ASP A 102 13.82 18.30 5.02
N ALA A 103 12.64 18.91 5.02
CA ALA A 103 12.54 20.36 5.07
C ALA A 103 12.77 20.85 6.50
N THR A 104 13.54 21.91 6.66
CA THR A 104 13.92 22.48 7.96
C THR A 104 13.84 24.00 7.96
N LYS A 105 14.00 24.60 9.13
CA LYS A 105 14.11 26.07 9.29
C LYS A 105 15.39 26.68 8.67
N GLU A 106 16.31 25.87 8.16
CA GLU A 106 17.57 26.28 7.53
C GLU A 106 17.62 26.00 6.04
N GLY A 107 16.59 25.35 5.47
CA GLY A 107 16.49 24.92 4.09
C GLY A 107 16.06 23.45 4.01
N ILE A 108 16.82 22.62 3.31
CA ILE A 108 16.59 21.18 3.22
C ILE A 108 17.83 20.38 3.61
N GLU A 109 17.63 19.21 4.18
CA GLU A 109 18.64 18.20 4.45
C GLU A 109 18.43 17.01 3.53
N ILE A 110 19.47 16.60 2.81
CA ILE A 110 19.45 15.47 1.86
C ILE A 110 20.29 14.35 2.46
N PHE A 111 19.65 13.24 2.83
CA PHE A 111 20.28 12.06 3.39
C PHE A 111 20.42 10.99 2.32
N TYR A 112 21.64 10.64 1.96
CA TYR A 112 21.92 9.53 1.05
C TYR A 112 22.36 8.32 1.86
N SER A 113 21.50 7.30 1.96
CA SER A 113 21.77 6.10 2.74
C SER A 113 22.47 5.04 1.87
N THR A 114 23.61 4.56 2.36
CA THR A 114 24.40 3.51 1.70
C THR A 114 24.61 2.28 2.60
N SER A 115 23.97 2.28 3.77
CA SER A 115 24.09 1.21 4.76
C SER A 115 22.83 1.09 5.62
N TYR A 116 22.69 -0.09 6.24
CA TYR A 116 21.51 -0.48 7.01
C TYR A 116 21.93 -1.08 8.34
N SER A 117 21.16 -0.90 9.41
CA SER A 117 21.48 -1.44 10.73
C SER A 117 20.25 -1.73 11.58
N GLY A 118 20.44 -2.63 12.57
CA GLY A 118 19.48 -2.99 13.61
C GLY A 118 18.65 -4.23 13.29
N ASP A 119 17.93 -4.77 14.29
CA ASP A 119 17.03 -5.92 14.15
C ASP A 119 15.84 -5.62 13.24
N GLY A 120 15.31 -4.39 13.34
CA GLY A 120 14.48 -3.80 12.30
C GLY A 120 15.41 -3.00 11.41
N VAL A 121 15.75 -3.52 10.23
CA VAL A 121 16.76 -2.89 9.38
C VAL A 121 16.30 -1.50 8.97
N ARG A 122 17.08 -0.50 9.34
CA ARG A 122 16.83 0.91 9.00
C ARG A 122 17.92 1.44 8.09
N ALA A 123 17.51 2.21 7.09
CA ALA A 123 18.44 3.00 6.31
C ALA A 123 19.10 4.05 7.20
N LEU A 124 20.45 4.05 7.28
CA LEU A 124 21.18 5.01 8.09
C LEU A 124 21.15 6.39 7.44
N THR A 125 20.64 7.37 8.19
CA THR A 125 20.50 8.76 7.76
C THR A 125 21.40 9.65 8.62
N GLU A 126 22.70 9.45 8.48
CA GLU A 126 23.72 10.29 9.12
C GLU A 126 24.36 11.23 8.07
N PHE A 127 24.88 12.37 8.52
CA PHE A 127 25.66 13.28 7.70
C PHE A 127 24.95 13.78 6.41
N PRO A 128 23.82 14.52 6.53
CA PRO A 128 23.15 15.05 5.36
C PRO A 128 23.97 16.11 4.64
N LEU A 129 23.77 16.21 3.31
CA LEU A 129 24.10 17.45 2.61
C LEU A 129 22.96 18.45 2.83
N VAL A 130 23.29 19.62 3.41
CA VAL A 130 22.33 20.69 3.62
C VAL A 130 22.39 21.70 2.48
N VAL A 131 21.21 22.04 1.95
CA VAL A 131 21.02 23.11 0.98
C VAL A 131 20.17 24.19 1.63
N GLY A 132 20.80 25.33 1.93
CA GLY A 132 20.16 26.49 2.54
C GLY A 132 20.57 27.79 1.87
N GLY A 133 20.62 28.87 2.60
CA GLY A 133 21.05 30.18 2.04
C GLY A 133 21.47 31.18 3.11
N ASP A 134 22.10 32.28 2.66
CA ASP A 134 22.47 33.38 3.52
C ASP A 134 21.24 34.00 4.14
N GLU A 135 21.20 34.02 5.50
CA GLU A 135 20.08 34.55 6.27
C GLU A 135 18.70 34.01 5.83
N PHE A 136 18.66 32.88 5.14
CA PHE A 136 17.42 32.22 4.74
C PHE A 136 16.85 31.42 5.91
N ARG A 137 15.63 31.77 6.31
CA ARG A 137 14.92 31.15 7.45
C ARG A 137 13.49 30.82 7.06
N PRO A 138 13.28 29.71 6.37
CA PRO A 138 11.93 29.29 6.02
C PRO A 138 11.03 29.21 7.25
N VAL A 139 9.80 29.68 7.11
CA VAL A 139 8.78 29.59 8.16
C VAL A 139 7.99 28.31 8.08
N ASP A 140 7.88 27.74 6.88
CA ASP A 140 7.23 26.45 6.63
C ASP A 140 7.67 25.84 5.29
N SER A 141 7.21 24.59 5.03
CA SER A 141 7.27 23.95 3.71
C SER A 141 5.84 23.79 3.16
N ARG A 142 5.63 24.14 1.88
CA ARG A 142 4.30 24.12 1.22
C ARG A 142 4.34 23.31 -0.07
N VAL A 143 3.41 22.38 -0.22
CA VAL A 143 3.28 21.64 -1.47
C VAL A 143 2.89 22.58 -2.60
N LYS A 144 3.62 22.53 -3.69
CA LYS A 144 3.40 23.32 -4.91
C LYS A 144 2.70 22.50 -6.00
N GLY A 145 3.00 21.21 -6.05
CA GLY A 145 2.40 20.27 -7.00
C GLY A 145 2.85 18.83 -6.74
N TRP A 146 2.16 17.90 -7.36
CA TRP A 146 2.47 16.47 -7.28
C TRP A 146 2.07 15.75 -8.55
N GLY A 147 2.84 14.75 -8.93
CA GLY A 147 2.50 13.72 -9.90
C GLY A 147 2.20 12.39 -9.20
N ASP A 148 2.16 11.31 -9.95
CA ASP A 148 1.88 9.98 -9.39
C ASP A 148 3.02 9.49 -8.46
N TRP A 149 4.30 9.86 -8.72
CA TRP A 149 5.46 9.53 -7.86
C TRP A 149 6.45 10.69 -7.67
N THR A 150 6.04 11.92 -7.98
CA THR A 150 6.84 13.13 -7.73
C THR A 150 6.10 14.11 -6.86
N VAL A 151 6.85 14.96 -6.17
CA VAL A 151 6.32 16.10 -5.43
C VAL A 151 7.23 17.32 -5.61
N ALA A 152 6.62 18.49 -5.74
CA ALA A 152 7.29 19.77 -5.64
C ALA A 152 6.76 20.53 -4.43
N PHE A 153 7.65 21.12 -3.64
CA PHE A 153 7.29 21.95 -2.50
C PHE A 153 8.14 23.21 -2.42
N ARG A 154 7.62 24.20 -1.74
CA ARG A 154 8.30 25.47 -1.47
C ARG A 154 8.76 25.52 -0.02
N SER A 155 10.07 25.62 0.20
CA SER A 155 10.65 26.08 1.46
C SER A 155 10.46 27.58 1.49
N TYR A 156 9.48 28.07 2.29
CA TYR A 156 8.94 29.43 2.17
C TYR A 156 9.36 30.32 3.33
N GLU A 157 9.96 31.46 3.03
CA GLU A 157 10.22 32.52 4.01
C GLU A 157 9.27 33.70 3.79
N SER A 158 9.18 34.20 2.55
CA SER A 158 8.31 35.28 2.14
C SER A 158 8.03 35.21 0.63
N GLU A 159 7.14 36.06 0.09
CA GLU A 159 6.84 36.10 -1.34
C GLU A 159 8.07 36.38 -2.23
N GLY A 160 9.06 37.10 -1.72
CA GLY A 160 10.30 37.42 -2.43
C GLY A 160 11.45 36.47 -2.11
N ARG A 161 11.34 35.59 -1.11
CA ARG A 161 12.44 34.73 -0.64
C ARG A 161 11.95 33.30 -0.40
N TRP A 162 12.33 32.41 -1.29
CA TRP A 162 11.96 31.00 -1.21
C TRP A 162 12.90 30.09 -2.01
N MET A 163 12.82 28.80 -1.73
CA MET A 163 13.46 27.73 -2.48
C MET A 163 12.40 26.71 -2.87
N ASP A 164 12.15 26.51 -4.16
CA ASP A 164 11.32 25.43 -4.67
C ASP A 164 12.14 24.16 -4.81
N VAL A 165 11.65 23.07 -4.28
CA VAL A 165 12.30 21.75 -4.26
C VAL A 165 11.43 20.75 -4.98
N THR A 166 12.00 20.06 -5.98
CA THR A 166 11.34 18.95 -6.69
C THR A 166 12.12 17.66 -6.43
N LEU A 167 11.40 16.57 -6.13
CA LEU A 167 11.96 15.23 -5.97
C LEU A 167 10.94 14.17 -6.40
N GLY A 168 11.42 13.00 -6.76
CA GLY A 168 10.59 11.88 -7.18
C GLY A 168 11.17 10.55 -6.73
N GLU A 169 10.28 9.60 -6.48
CA GLU A 169 10.71 8.26 -6.12
C GLU A 169 11.48 7.60 -7.26
N GLY A 170 12.58 6.94 -6.90
CA GLY A 170 13.51 6.36 -7.87
C GLY A 170 14.35 7.36 -8.66
N MET A 171 14.17 8.66 -8.45
CA MET A 171 15.00 9.67 -9.07
C MET A 171 16.16 10.03 -8.14
N PRO A 172 17.42 9.66 -8.45
CA PRO A 172 18.54 9.94 -7.57
C PRO A 172 18.98 11.41 -7.63
N THR A 173 18.01 12.32 -7.72
CA THR A 173 18.23 13.76 -7.98
C THR A 173 17.22 14.60 -7.24
N VAL A 174 17.67 15.73 -6.66
CA VAL A 174 16.85 16.77 -6.03
C VAL A 174 17.11 18.09 -6.77
N TRP A 175 16.06 18.73 -7.27
CA TRP A 175 16.12 20.00 -7.97
C TRP A 175 15.71 21.13 -7.02
N CYS A 176 16.56 22.17 -6.89
CA CYS A 176 16.33 23.33 -6.05
C CYS A 176 16.37 24.59 -6.92
N GLU A 177 15.28 25.34 -7.01
CA GLU A 177 15.16 26.62 -7.73
C GLU A 177 15.03 27.75 -6.69
N PHE A 178 15.81 28.82 -6.80
CA PHE A 178 15.94 29.87 -5.79
C PHE A 178 15.36 31.22 -6.25
N ARG A 179 14.72 31.93 -5.32
CA ARG A 179 14.34 33.32 -5.50
C ARG A 179 14.70 34.14 -4.27
N GLY A 180 15.47 35.23 -4.48
CA GLY A 180 15.90 36.14 -3.39
C GLY A 180 16.77 35.46 -2.33
N VAL A 181 17.34 34.27 -2.62
CA VAL A 181 18.20 33.50 -1.72
C VAL A 181 19.56 33.31 -2.38
N VAL A 182 20.65 33.62 -1.68
CA VAL A 182 22.00 33.23 -2.07
C VAL A 182 22.29 31.85 -1.46
N PRO A 183 22.44 30.78 -2.30
CA PRO A 183 22.56 29.45 -1.76
C PRO A 183 23.84 29.20 -0.97
N ARG A 184 23.75 28.33 0.03
CA ARG A 184 24.85 27.78 0.81
C ARG A 184 24.72 26.28 0.90
N LEU A 185 25.88 25.60 0.81
CA LEU A 185 25.97 24.16 0.96
C LEU A 185 26.89 23.81 2.13
N TRP A 186 26.51 22.85 2.94
CA TRP A 186 27.38 22.32 4.00
C TRP A 186 27.02 20.88 4.36
N ALA A 187 28.00 20.19 4.94
CA ALA A 187 27.76 18.89 5.55
C ALA A 187 27.10 19.09 6.90
N GLY A 188 25.89 18.54 7.10
CA GLY A 188 25.18 18.56 8.38
C GLY A 188 25.65 17.43 9.26
N GLY A 189 25.57 17.63 10.60
CA GLY A 189 25.71 16.58 11.59
C GLY A 189 24.46 16.57 12.46
N HIS A 190 23.77 15.45 12.61
CA HIS A 190 22.72 15.37 13.62
C HIS A 190 23.36 15.33 14.99
N GLY A 191 23.14 16.40 15.78
CA GLY A 191 23.69 16.60 17.10
C GLY A 191 23.20 15.58 18.12
N GLY A 192 23.96 14.57 18.31
CA GLY A 192 24.09 13.86 19.57
C GLY A 192 25.41 14.29 20.17
N GLY A 193 25.41 15.36 21.00
CA GLY A 193 26.45 15.84 21.88
C GLY A 193 27.86 15.28 21.74
N GLY A 194 28.58 15.63 20.72
CA GLY A 194 29.99 15.35 20.58
C GLY A 194 30.56 16.17 19.45
N SER A 195 31.50 17.06 19.74
CA SER A 195 32.29 17.77 18.76
C SER A 195 33.13 16.81 17.93
N ARG A 196 32.57 16.19 16.92
CA ARG A 196 33.36 15.65 15.81
C ARG A 196 33.79 16.85 14.97
N ALA A 197 35.10 17.05 14.87
CA ALA A 197 35.66 18.00 13.94
C ALA A 197 34.98 17.77 12.56
N GLU A 198 34.35 18.80 12.02
CA GLU A 198 33.74 18.77 10.68
C GLU A 198 34.85 18.32 9.72
N ARG A 199 34.73 17.11 9.20
CA ARG A 199 35.66 16.65 8.17
C ARG A 199 35.36 17.46 6.94
N VAL A 200 36.33 18.19 6.45
CA VAL A 200 36.21 18.97 5.23
C VAL A 200 35.90 18.03 4.08
N PRO A 201 34.80 18.25 3.33
CA PRO A 201 34.47 17.43 2.18
C PRO A 201 35.62 17.43 1.14
N GLY A 202 35.79 16.30 0.47
CA GLY A 202 36.62 16.26 -0.74
C GLY A 202 35.82 16.75 -1.94
N TRP A 203 36.49 17.52 -2.83
CA TRP A 203 35.85 18.07 -4.02
C TRP A 203 36.41 17.43 -5.28
N PHE A 204 35.58 17.24 -6.29
CA PHE A 204 35.98 16.67 -7.58
C PHE A 204 35.20 17.29 -8.75
N GLY A 205 35.76 17.21 -9.94
CA GLY A 205 35.13 17.64 -11.19
C GLY A 205 34.22 16.58 -11.79
N VAL A 206 33.51 16.90 -12.87
CA VAL A 206 32.67 15.96 -13.63
C VAL A 206 33.45 14.74 -14.12
N ASP A 207 34.76 14.90 -14.36
CA ASP A 207 35.68 13.84 -14.77
C ASP A 207 36.22 12.97 -13.60
N GLY A 208 35.72 13.20 -12.38
CA GLY A 208 36.13 12.50 -11.14
C GLY A 208 37.47 12.97 -10.58
N LYS A 209 38.16 13.94 -11.20
CA LYS A 209 39.44 14.44 -10.68
C LYS A 209 39.28 15.42 -9.54
N PRO A 210 40.17 15.40 -8.55
CA PRO A 210 40.11 16.35 -7.45
C PRO A 210 40.19 17.82 -7.93
N VAL A 211 39.37 18.68 -7.30
CA VAL A 211 39.40 20.12 -7.51
C VAL A 211 39.58 20.86 -6.19
N THR A 212 40.09 22.09 -6.24
CA THR A 212 40.24 22.96 -5.07
C THR A 212 39.37 24.19 -5.21
N LEU A 213 38.64 24.55 -4.14
CA LEU A 213 37.83 25.76 -4.13
C LEU A 213 38.68 27.01 -3.86
N PRO A 214 38.35 28.15 -4.45
CA PRO A 214 37.18 28.42 -5.28
C PRO A 214 37.31 27.85 -6.69
N VAL A 215 36.14 27.45 -7.27
CA VAL A 215 36.04 27.00 -8.67
C VAL A 215 34.85 27.66 -9.35
N LYS A 216 35.00 27.97 -10.64
CA LYS A 216 33.94 28.56 -11.45
C LYS A 216 33.53 27.60 -12.56
N GLY A 217 32.25 27.31 -12.67
CA GLY A 217 31.71 26.38 -13.68
C GLY A 217 30.25 26.01 -13.42
N ALA A 218 29.78 24.99 -14.10
CA ALA A 218 28.42 24.49 -14.01
C ALA A 218 28.28 23.26 -13.09
N ALA A 219 29.40 22.76 -12.54
CA ALA A 219 29.40 21.49 -11.82
C ALA A 219 30.46 21.43 -10.71
N LEU A 220 30.10 20.78 -9.61
CA LEU A 220 31.00 20.49 -8.49
C LEU A 220 30.63 19.14 -7.89
N GLY A 221 31.55 18.19 -7.81
CA GLY A 221 31.36 16.94 -7.07
C GLY A 221 31.78 17.11 -5.60
N MET A 222 31.07 16.46 -4.68
CA MET A 222 31.36 16.43 -3.26
C MET A 222 31.44 14.99 -2.77
N ARG A 223 32.52 14.65 -2.03
CA ARG A 223 32.64 13.41 -1.25
C ARG A 223 32.61 13.73 0.22
N HIS A 224 31.67 13.11 0.95
CA HIS A 224 31.55 13.28 2.39
C HIS A 224 31.12 11.98 3.06
N GLU A 225 31.87 11.52 4.05
CA GLU A 225 31.60 10.31 4.86
C GLU A 225 31.21 9.08 3.99
N GLY A 226 31.99 8.81 2.94
CA GLY A 226 31.78 7.68 2.04
C GLY A 226 30.65 7.84 1.02
N ARG A 227 30.01 9.02 0.97
CA ARG A 227 28.92 9.36 0.04
C ARG A 227 29.42 10.34 -1.00
N CYS A 228 28.96 10.15 -2.25
CA CYS A 228 29.27 11.04 -3.37
C CYS A 228 28.01 11.78 -3.84
N TYR A 229 28.17 13.08 -4.06
CA TYR A 229 27.13 13.95 -4.58
C TYR A 229 27.65 14.71 -5.80
N GLY A 230 26.80 14.82 -6.84
CA GLY A 230 27.04 15.72 -7.96
C GLY A 230 26.17 16.96 -7.82
N ILE A 231 26.76 18.13 -7.89
CA ILE A 231 26.09 19.43 -7.80
C ILE A 231 26.16 20.08 -9.16
N SER A 232 25.01 20.27 -9.82
CA SER A 232 24.92 20.96 -11.12
C SER A 232 24.23 22.31 -10.93
N ALA A 233 24.71 23.35 -11.65
CA ALA A 233 24.28 24.73 -11.52
C ALA A 233 24.26 25.42 -12.90
N PRO A 234 23.79 26.69 -13.01
CA PRO A 234 23.99 27.51 -14.22
C PRO A 234 25.46 27.69 -14.59
N GLU A 235 25.74 27.84 -15.87
CA GLU A 235 27.10 28.13 -16.34
C GLU A 235 27.65 29.39 -15.68
N GLY A 236 28.93 29.34 -15.34
CA GLY A 236 29.64 30.47 -14.71
C GLY A 236 29.36 30.66 -13.23
N THR A 237 28.67 29.72 -12.61
CA THR A 237 28.48 29.71 -11.14
C THR A 237 29.83 29.58 -10.43
N GLU A 238 30.05 30.39 -9.37
CA GLU A 238 31.25 30.30 -8.54
C GLU A 238 30.92 29.56 -7.24
N PHE A 239 31.75 28.59 -6.89
CA PHE A 239 31.72 27.84 -5.63
C PHE A 239 32.97 28.20 -4.81
N ALA A 240 32.76 28.79 -3.63
CA ALA A 240 33.86 29.22 -2.78
C ALA A 240 33.59 28.87 -1.29
N ILE A 241 34.62 28.55 -0.53
CA ILE A 241 34.46 28.33 0.91
C ILE A 241 34.34 29.68 1.61
N GLY A 242 33.22 29.94 2.30
CA GLY A 242 32.98 31.12 3.10
C GLY A 242 33.77 31.11 4.41
N ALA A 243 33.77 32.27 5.11
CA ALA A 243 34.42 32.38 6.42
C ALA A 243 33.82 31.46 7.49
N ASP A 244 32.57 31.02 7.30
CA ASP A 244 31.83 30.10 8.16
C ASP A 244 32.08 28.60 7.81
N GLY A 245 33.00 28.33 6.87
CA GLY A 245 33.31 26.96 6.41
C GLY A 245 32.30 26.38 5.42
N ARG A 246 31.18 27.05 5.12
CA ARG A 246 30.15 26.62 4.16
C ARG A 246 30.56 27.02 2.75
N VAL A 247 30.08 26.24 1.77
CA VAL A 247 30.28 26.59 0.36
C VAL A 247 29.26 27.66 -0.04
N ALA A 248 29.77 28.84 -0.36
CA ALA A 248 29.01 29.93 -0.99
C ALA A 248 28.79 29.58 -2.47
N VAL A 249 27.58 29.74 -2.96
CA VAL A 249 27.24 29.56 -4.37
C VAL A 249 26.81 30.91 -4.94
N THR A 250 27.58 31.45 -5.89
CA THR A 250 27.27 32.71 -6.56
C THR A 250 26.93 32.47 -8.01
N PHE A 251 25.66 32.67 -8.36
CA PHE A 251 25.22 32.58 -9.75
C PHE A 251 25.71 33.76 -10.59
N ALA A 252 25.95 33.55 -11.86
CA ALA A 252 26.37 34.61 -12.79
C ALA A 252 25.24 35.62 -13.13
N GLY A 253 23.96 35.28 -12.85
CA GLY A 253 22.77 36.09 -13.11
C GLY A 253 21.86 36.23 -11.88
N GLU A 254 20.75 36.98 -12.03
CA GLU A 254 19.73 37.08 -11.01
C GLU A 254 18.91 35.78 -10.90
N GLY A 255 18.99 35.11 -9.74
CA GLY A 255 18.37 33.80 -9.48
C GLY A 255 19.16 32.65 -10.12
N GLY A 256 18.79 31.44 -9.79
CA GLY A 256 19.44 30.24 -10.27
C GLY A 256 18.87 28.97 -9.68
N PHE A 257 19.57 27.89 -9.93
CA PHE A 257 19.19 26.57 -9.46
C PHE A 257 20.41 25.77 -9.02
N LEU A 258 20.17 24.83 -8.14
CA LEU A 258 21.11 23.75 -7.84
C LEU A 258 20.39 22.41 -8.06
N VAL A 259 21.06 21.49 -8.72
CA VAL A 259 20.59 20.13 -8.88
C VAL A 259 21.55 19.20 -8.18
N ILE A 260 21.06 18.49 -7.18
CA ILE A 260 21.87 17.59 -6.35
C ILE A 260 21.57 16.16 -6.74
N SER A 261 22.57 15.46 -7.27
CA SER A 261 22.49 14.05 -7.65
C SER A 261 23.23 13.18 -6.64
N MET A 262 22.61 12.13 -6.13
CA MET A 262 23.27 11.04 -5.41
C MET A 262 24.05 10.19 -6.41
N LEU A 263 25.30 9.85 -6.10
CA LEU A 263 26.17 9.11 -6.99
C LEU A 263 26.65 7.81 -6.30
N PRO A 264 26.51 6.64 -6.93
CA PRO A 264 27.13 5.40 -6.42
C PRO A 264 28.66 5.52 -6.38
N ALA A 265 29.26 6.21 -7.36
CA ALA A 265 30.68 6.51 -7.43
C ALA A 265 30.93 7.83 -8.16
N GLU A 266 32.11 8.42 -8.00
CA GLU A 266 32.48 9.70 -8.66
C GLU A 266 32.38 9.65 -10.19
N LYS A 267 32.70 8.49 -10.78
CA LYS A 267 32.59 8.26 -12.24
C LYS A 267 31.19 8.45 -12.81
N ASP A 268 30.15 8.29 -11.93
CA ASP A 268 28.76 8.40 -12.35
C ASP A 268 28.28 9.87 -12.45
N PHE A 269 29.15 10.82 -12.07
CA PHE A 269 28.81 12.23 -12.11
C PHE A 269 28.57 12.74 -13.54
N ALA A 270 29.35 12.31 -14.51
CA ALA A 270 29.19 12.77 -15.90
C ALA A 270 27.78 12.46 -16.44
N VAL A 271 27.30 11.25 -16.26
CA VAL A 271 25.96 10.82 -16.70
C VAL A 271 24.87 11.57 -15.94
N SER A 272 25.03 11.73 -14.61
CA SER A 272 24.07 12.45 -13.78
C SER A 272 24.02 13.94 -14.13
N HIS A 273 25.16 14.56 -14.39
CA HIS A 273 25.25 15.98 -14.80
C HIS A 273 24.58 16.25 -16.15
N GLU A 274 24.75 15.35 -17.13
CA GLU A 274 24.11 15.45 -18.44
C GLU A 274 22.58 15.52 -18.31
N ARG A 275 21.99 14.74 -17.38
CA ARG A 275 20.54 14.64 -17.15
C ARG A 275 20.02 15.55 -16.06
N ALA A 276 20.86 16.32 -15.37
CA ALA A 276 20.48 17.17 -14.25
C ALA A 276 19.48 18.29 -14.60
N TYR A 277 19.50 18.77 -15.83
CA TYR A 277 18.85 20.02 -16.22
C TYR A 277 17.39 19.86 -16.72
N ALA A 278 16.81 18.68 -16.63
CA ALA A 278 15.41 18.43 -16.91
C ALA A 278 14.65 18.23 -15.59
N VAL A 279 13.82 19.20 -15.18
CA VAL A 279 13.07 19.14 -13.92
C VAL A 279 11.75 18.42 -14.14
N PRO A 280 11.42 17.36 -13.40
CA PRO A 280 10.10 16.76 -13.47
C PRO A 280 9.02 17.77 -13.03
N ARG A 281 8.01 17.98 -13.85
CA ARG A 281 6.85 18.83 -13.52
C ARG A 281 5.60 18.02 -13.28
N ASP A 282 5.50 16.86 -13.92
CA ASP A 282 4.44 15.87 -13.68
C ASP A 282 4.95 14.46 -13.93
N THR A 283 4.34 13.49 -13.27
CA THR A 283 4.58 12.06 -13.52
C THR A 283 3.24 11.34 -13.57
N ARG A 284 3.08 10.46 -14.57
CA ARG A 284 1.85 9.73 -14.78
C ARG A 284 2.13 8.26 -15.07
N LEU A 285 1.47 7.37 -14.34
CA LEU A 285 1.34 5.97 -14.65
C LEU A 285 0.07 5.77 -15.48
N GLU A 286 0.23 5.36 -16.72
CA GLU A 286 -0.86 4.91 -17.58
C GLU A 286 -0.84 3.39 -17.63
N TRP A 287 -2.03 2.74 -17.70
CA TRP A 287 -2.16 1.29 -17.73
C TRP A 287 -3.29 0.81 -18.63
N GLU A 288 -3.08 -0.38 -19.16
CA GLU A 288 -4.04 -1.12 -19.93
C GLU A 288 -3.99 -2.60 -19.52
N TYR A 289 -5.14 -3.20 -19.33
CA TYR A 289 -5.23 -4.66 -19.19
C TYR A 289 -5.64 -5.28 -20.53
N ASP A 290 -4.69 -5.99 -21.14
CA ASP A 290 -4.94 -6.79 -22.35
C ASP A 290 -5.51 -8.16 -21.95
N ARG A 291 -6.84 -8.31 -22.08
CA ARG A 291 -7.58 -9.52 -21.71
C ARG A 291 -7.14 -10.73 -22.54
N GLU A 292 -6.90 -10.54 -23.83
CA GLU A 292 -6.52 -11.61 -24.76
C GLU A 292 -5.10 -12.14 -24.48
N ALA A 293 -4.19 -11.28 -24.07
CA ALA A 293 -2.83 -11.66 -23.73
C ALA A 293 -2.65 -12.03 -22.24
N GLY A 294 -3.62 -11.74 -21.37
CA GLY A 294 -3.49 -11.88 -19.94
C GLY A 294 -2.34 -11.03 -19.38
N GLN A 295 -2.20 -9.80 -19.89
CA GLN A 295 -1.07 -8.90 -19.58
C GLN A 295 -1.56 -7.54 -19.10
N LEU A 296 -0.96 -7.06 -18.02
CA LEU A 296 -0.97 -5.65 -17.65
C LEU A 296 0.15 -4.94 -18.39
N ARG A 297 -0.18 -3.94 -19.21
CA ARG A 297 0.79 -3.04 -19.81
C ARG A 297 0.77 -1.71 -19.09
N THR A 298 1.96 -1.14 -18.82
CA THR A 298 2.08 0.16 -18.16
C THR A 298 3.06 1.06 -18.92
N GLU A 299 2.74 2.35 -18.98
CA GLU A 299 3.63 3.40 -19.45
C GLU A 299 3.86 4.43 -18.34
N TRP A 300 5.10 4.62 -17.98
CA TRP A 300 5.59 5.56 -17.00
C TRP A 300 6.04 6.83 -17.69
N VAL A 301 5.35 7.93 -17.51
CA VAL A 301 5.59 9.19 -18.20
C VAL A 301 6.09 10.23 -17.22
N VAL A 302 7.23 10.84 -17.54
CA VAL A 302 7.79 11.99 -16.83
C VAL A 302 7.73 13.20 -17.77
N GLU A 303 6.93 14.19 -17.39
CA GLU A 303 6.94 15.48 -18.09
C GLU A 303 7.96 16.40 -17.46
N THR A 304 8.89 16.91 -18.27
CA THR A 304 10.00 17.73 -17.80
C THR A 304 9.93 19.17 -18.29
N ALA A 305 10.50 20.09 -17.50
CA ALA A 305 10.82 21.45 -17.95
C ALA A 305 12.33 21.66 -17.95
N PRO A 306 12.91 22.27 -19.00
CA PRO A 306 14.34 22.44 -19.11
C PRO A 306 14.85 23.62 -18.26
N LEU A 307 15.90 23.41 -17.47
CA LEU A 307 16.68 24.47 -16.80
C LEU A 307 17.73 25.10 -17.74
N LYS A 308 18.09 24.43 -18.81
CA LYS A 308 18.88 24.97 -19.91
C LYS A 308 18.31 24.51 -21.26
N PRO A 309 18.47 25.30 -22.35
CA PRO A 309 17.90 24.97 -23.64
C PRO A 309 18.25 23.54 -24.08
N GLY A 310 17.22 22.78 -24.51
CA GLY A 310 17.39 21.43 -25.05
C GLY A 310 17.51 20.31 -23.99
N ALA A 311 17.56 20.60 -22.70
CA ALA A 311 17.59 19.58 -21.65
C ALA A 311 16.28 18.80 -21.63
N LYS A 312 16.36 17.47 -21.58
CA LYS A 312 15.23 16.56 -21.51
C LYS A 312 15.67 15.21 -20.94
N GLY A 313 14.70 14.49 -20.37
CA GLY A 313 14.93 13.18 -19.79
C GLY A 313 15.59 13.24 -18.42
N VAL A 314 15.18 12.36 -17.55
CA VAL A 314 15.70 12.20 -16.19
C VAL A 314 16.36 10.84 -16.04
N ILE A 315 17.14 10.66 -14.98
CA ILE A 315 17.50 9.32 -14.49
C ILE A 315 16.35 8.82 -13.61
N GLN A 316 15.75 7.71 -14.01
CA GLN A 316 14.67 7.04 -13.27
C GLN A 316 15.09 5.63 -12.90
N GLY A 317 15.05 5.31 -11.63
CA GLY A 317 15.29 3.98 -11.10
C GLY A 317 13.98 3.19 -10.90
N PHE A 318 14.12 1.89 -11.01
CA PHE A 318 13.05 0.90 -10.83
C PHE A 318 13.50 -0.20 -9.88
N LEU A 319 12.57 -0.68 -9.07
CA LEU A 319 12.78 -1.69 -8.04
C LEU A 319 12.50 -3.12 -8.55
N PRO A 320 12.88 -4.19 -7.82
CA PRO A 320 12.69 -5.58 -8.26
C PRO A 320 11.31 -5.92 -8.77
N HIS A 321 10.22 -5.53 -8.08
CA HIS A 321 8.84 -5.81 -8.51
C HIS A 321 8.49 -5.21 -9.89
N GLN A 322 9.25 -4.22 -10.38
CA GLN A 322 9.02 -3.55 -11.66
C GLN A 322 9.88 -4.16 -12.78
N TRP A 323 11.17 -4.40 -12.52
CA TRP A 323 12.07 -4.88 -13.57
C TRP A 323 12.18 -6.40 -13.67
N ARG A 324 11.86 -7.15 -12.60
CA ARG A 324 11.82 -8.62 -12.61
C ARG A 324 10.59 -9.09 -13.37
N ASP A 325 10.72 -10.11 -14.23
CA ASP A 325 9.65 -10.67 -15.09
C ASP A 325 8.91 -9.63 -15.95
N ASN A 326 9.55 -8.53 -16.25
CA ASN A 326 9.03 -7.56 -17.19
C ASN A 326 9.12 -8.10 -18.64
N GLY A 327 7.99 -8.16 -19.33
CA GLY A 327 7.90 -8.64 -20.71
C GLY A 327 8.32 -7.63 -21.78
N GLU A 328 8.54 -6.35 -21.42
CA GLU A 328 8.99 -5.31 -22.32
C GLU A 328 10.49 -5.09 -22.21
N ARG A 329 11.09 -4.52 -23.26
CA ARG A 329 12.48 -4.09 -23.20
C ARG A 329 12.59 -2.79 -22.41
N LEU A 330 13.09 -2.88 -21.19
CA LEU A 330 13.38 -1.76 -20.31
C LEU A 330 14.91 -1.54 -20.29
N GLU A 331 15.37 -0.41 -20.83
CA GLU A 331 16.79 -0.08 -20.85
C GLU A 331 17.20 0.50 -19.50
N LEU A 332 17.94 -0.27 -18.72
CA LEU A 332 18.42 0.05 -17.38
C LEU A 332 19.96 -0.02 -17.36
N ASP A 333 20.59 0.83 -18.17
CA ASP A 333 22.03 0.92 -18.37
C ASP A 333 22.69 2.05 -17.53
N GLY A 334 21.89 2.71 -16.70
CA GLY A 334 22.33 3.76 -15.78
C GLY A 334 22.93 3.24 -14.48
N PRO A 335 23.16 4.13 -13.49
CA PRO A 335 23.70 3.75 -12.19
C PRO A 335 22.75 2.82 -11.42
N GLU A 336 23.33 1.92 -10.63
CA GLU A 336 22.59 1.06 -9.72
C GLU A 336 22.76 1.51 -8.27
N PHE A 337 21.69 1.41 -7.47
CA PHE A 337 21.69 1.79 -6.06
C PHE A 337 21.20 0.63 -5.20
N GLY A 338 21.96 0.28 -4.16
CA GLY A 338 21.44 -0.57 -3.10
C GLY A 338 20.40 0.20 -2.29
N THR A 339 19.23 -0.39 -2.10
CA THR A 339 18.15 0.18 -1.29
C THR A 339 17.62 -0.84 -0.28
N ILE A 340 16.78 -0.40 0.65
CA ILE A 340 16.07 -1.29 1.57
C ILE A 340 15.01 -2.19 0.87
N ARG A 341 14.81 -1.99 -0.43
CA ARG A 341 13.95 -2.79 -1.32
C ARG A 341 14.75 -3.58 -2.35
N GLY A 342 16.00 -3.91 -2.04
CA GLY A 342 16.91 -4.55 -2.99
C GLY A 342 17.56 -3.53 -3.95
N VAL A 343 18.06 -4.02 -5.07
CA VAL A 343 18.78 -3.21 -6.05
C VAL A 343 17.82 -2.39 -6.90
N MET A 344 17.96 -1.06 -6.87
CA MET A 344 17.32 -0.14 -7.79
C MET A 344 18.20 0.04 -9.03
N LYS A 345 17.69 -0.34 -10.20
CA LYS A 345 18.35 -0.19 -11.50
C LYS A 345 17.80 1.02 -12.23
N CYS A 346 18.67 1.85 -12.78
CA CYS A 346 18.27 3.10 -13.43
C CYS A 346 18.39 3.07 -14.95
N GLY A 347 17.45 3.77 -15.60
CA GLY A 347 17.51 4.14 -17.01
C GLY A 347 17.35 5.63 -17.19
N ALA A 348 17.66 6.15 -18.37
CA ALA A 348 17.52 7.56 -18.70
C ALA A 348 16.39 7.77 -19.72
N GLY A 349 15.48 8.72 -19.45
CA GLY A 349 14.36 8.98 -20.37
C GLY A 349 13.22 9.79 -19.78
N GLU A 350 12.14 9.86 -20.55
CA GLU A 350 10.87 10.48 -20.14
C GLU A 350 9.71 9.49 -20.24
N ARG A 351 9.92 8.31 -20.85
CA ARG A 351 8.92 7.26 -21.01
C ARG A 351 9.55 5.89 -20.84
N PHE A 352 8.93 5.07 -20.00
CA PHE A 352 9.37 3.70 -19.73
C PHE A 352 8.16 2.78 -19.83
N ARG A 353 8.30 1.62 -20.48
CA ARG A 353 7.23 0.67 -20.70
C ARG A 353 7.52 -0.63 -19.99
N MET A 354 6.48 -1.19 -19.42
CA MET A 354 6.54 -2.48 -18.75
C MET A 354 5.30 -3.31 -19.10
N SER A 355 5.47 -4.62 -19.04
CA SER A 355 4.37 -5.57 -19.18
C SER A 355 4.54 -6.70 -18.16
N HIS A 356 3.52 -6.94 -17.38
CA HIS A 356 3.52 -7.99 -16.35
C HIS A 356 2.35 -8.94 -16.54
N PRO A 357 2.55 -10.25 -16.32
CA PRO A 357 1.48 -11.23 -16.44
C PRO A 357 0.44 -11.06 -15.33
N PHE A 358 -0.84 -11.16 -15.72
CA PHE A 358 -1.96 -11.32 -14.82
C PHE A 358 -2.67 -12.66 -15.13
N ARG A 359 -2.93 -13.48 -14.10
CA ARG A 359 -3.44 -14.85 -14.28
C ARG A 359 -4.83 -15.04 -13.69
N GLY A 360 -5.50 -13.95 -13.36
CA GLY A 360 -6.85 -13.94 -12.83
C GLY A 360 -6.94 -13.90 -11.31
N VAL A 361 -8.18 -13.66 -10.87
CA VAL A 361 -8.60 -13.66 -9.47
C VAL A 361 -10.00 -14.25 -9.41
N LEU A 362 -10.32 -15.02 -8.38
CA LEU A 362 -11.65 -15.59 -8.17
C LEU A 362 -12.23 -15.11 -6.83
N PRO A 363 -13.54 -14.91 -6.70
CA PRO A 363 -14.17 -14.56 -5.43
C PRO A 363 -14.26 -15.73 -4.44
N GLY A 364 -14.19 -16.95 -4.95
CA GLY A 364 -14.28 -18.22 -4.25
C GLY A 364 -13.85 -19.36 -5.16
N LEU A 365 -14.03 -20.61 -4.74
CA LEU A 365 -13.75 -21.79 -5.55
C LEU A 365 -15.03 -22.59 -5.77
N PRO A 366 -15.24 -23.14 -7.01
CA PRO A 366 -16.41 -23.95 -7.32
C PRO A 366 -16.39 -25.30 -6.59
N ALA A 367 -17.53 -25.95 -6.53
CA ALA A 367 -17.60 -27.37 -6.22
C ALA A 367 -16.87 -28.17 -7.31
N VAL A 368 -15.87 -28.97 -6.93
CA VAL A 368 -15.08 -29.78 -7.85
C VAL A 368 -14.84 -31.17 -7.30
N GLY A 369 -15.08 -32.18 -8.14
CA GLY A 369 -14.93 -33.58 -7.75
C GLY A 369 -15.81 -33.97 -6.55
N GLU A 370 -15.34 -34.97 -5.80
CA GLU A 370 -15.98 -35.34 -4.54
C GLU A 370 -15.42 -34.46 -3.41
N MET A 371 -16.23 -33.52 -2.93
CA MET A 371 -15.88 -32.68 -1.76
C MET A 371 -15.83 -33.50 -0.45
N GLY A 372 -16.27 -34.76 -0.51
CA GLY A 372 -16.24 -35.69 0.62
C GLY A 372 -16.89 -35.15 1.89
N GLY A 373 -16.37 -35.53 3.05
CA GLY A 373 -16.85 -35.03 4.35
C GLY A 373 -16.71 -33.52 4.57
N ALA A 374 -16.00 -32.79 3.67
CA ALA A 374 -15.90 -31.32 3.74
C ALA A 374 -17.26 -30.65 3.47
N ALA A 375 -18.06 -31.16 2.54
CA ALA A 375 -19.39 -30.60 2.25
C ALA A 375 -20.34 -30.68 3.44
N GLU A 376 -20.34 -31.82 4.17
CA GLU A 376 -21.16 -31.99 5.39
C GLU A 376 -20.69 -31.09 6.52
N ARG A 377 -19.36 -31.01 6.75
CA ARG A 377 -18.79 -30.10 7.77
C ARG A 377 -19.15 -28.66 7.49
N VAL A 378 -18.97 -28.23 6.24
CA VAL A 378 -19.28 -26.86 5.80
C VAL A 378 -20.77 -26.56 5.94
N SER A 379 -21.68 -27.48 5.56
CA SER A 379 -23.13 -27.32 5.75
C SER A 379 -23.47 -27.10 7.24
N GLY A 380 -22.83 -27.86 8.14
CA GLY A 380 -22.98 -27.68 9.58
C GLY A 380 -22.55 -26.28 10.05
N LEU A 381 -21.37 -25.84 9.65
CA LEU A 381 -20.82 -24.51 9.99
C LEU A 381 -21.65 -23.37 9.40
N LEU A 382 -22.12 -23.49 8.16
CA LEU A 382 -22.99 -22.48 7.51
C LEU A 382 -24.29 -22.30 8.28
N ARG A 383 -24.92 -23.41 8.66
CA ARG A 383 -26.16 -23.38 9.44
C ARG A 383 -25.94 -22.76 10.81
N GLU A 384 -24.98 -23.25 11.59
CA GLU A 384 -24.75 -22.83 12.98
C GLU A 384 -24.29 -21.38 13.08
N HIS A 385 -23.29 -20.99 12.30
CA HIS A 385 -22.60 -19.72 12.48
C HIS A 385 -23.11 -18.58 11.58
N PHE A 386 -23.89 -18.89 10.53
CA PHE A 386 -24.35 -17.86 9.60
C PHE A 386 -25.88 -17.80 9.44
N ALA A 387 -26.56 -18.94 9.30
CA ALA A 387 -27.99 -18.93 9.06
C ALA A 387 -28.83 -18.83 10.35
N GLU A 388 -28.49 -19.60 11.39
CA GLU A 388 -29.26 -19.67 12.64
C GLU A 388 -28.71 -18.76 13.75
N THR A 389 -27.50 -18.23 13.59
CA THR A 389 -26.87 -17.37 14.60
C THR A 389 -27.60 -16.04 14.75
N LYS A 390 -27.74 -15.60 16.01
CA LYS A 390 -28.26 -14.26 16.39
C LYS A 390 -27.14 -13.28 16.77
N LYS A 391 -25.87 -13.69 16.64
CA LYS A 391 -24.71 -12.84 16.93
C LYS A 391 -24.75 -11.60 16.02
N PRO A 392 -24.74 -10.38 16.57
CA PRO A 392 -24.73 -9.17 15.75
C PRO A 392 -23.40 -9.07 14.97
N LEU A 393 -23.45 -8.49 13.78
CA LEU A 393 -22.24 -8.14 13.03
C LEU A 393 -21.56 -6.94 13.68
N GLY A 394 -20.26 -6.79 13.44
CA GLY A 394 -19.47 -5.65 13.88
C GLY A 394 -20.10 -4.32 13.46
N THR A 395 -19.96 -3.31 14.31
CA THR A 395 -20.55 -1.98 14.10
C THR A 395 -19.52 -0.92 13.71
N ASP A 396 -18.24 -1.27 13.73
CA ASP A 396 -17.18 -0.41 13.22
C ASP A 396 -16.73 -0.82 11.81
N THR A 397 -15.95 0.02 11.17
CA THR A 397 -15.52 -0.20 9.78
C THR A 397 -14.59 -1.39 9.59
N TYR A 398 -13.86 -1.83 10.63
CA TYR A 398 -12.97 -2.98 10.52
C TYR A 398 -13.70 -4.31 10.75
N TRP A 399 -14.26 -4.50 11.95
CA TRP A 399 -14.95 -5.75 12.30
C TRP A 399 -16.24 -5.93 11.52
N GLY A 400 -16.97 -4.83 11.27
CA GLY A 400 -18.15 -4.86 10.38
C GLY A 400 -17.78 -5.21 8.94
N GLY A 401 -16.69 -4.66 8.43
CA GLY A 401 -16.16 -5.00 7.10
C GLY A 401 -15.74 -6.47 6.99
N LYS A 402 -14.96 -6.96 7.96
CA LYS A 402 -14.54 -8.39 8.02
C LYS A 402 -15.74 -9.33 8.10
N ASP A 403 -16.74 -8.99 8.90
CA ASP A 403 -17.97 -9.79 8.98
C ASP A 403 -18.72 -9.82 7.66
N LEU A 404 -18.87 -8.68 6.96
CA LEU A 404 -19.51 -8.62 5.65
C LEU A 404 -18.79 -9.48 4.61
N GLN A 405 -17.45 -9.44 4.55
CA GLN A 405 -16.70 -10.30 3.63
C GLN A 405 -16.84 -11.79 4.01
N ARG A 406 -16.81 -12.12 5.30
CA ARG A 406 -17.00 -13.49 5.78
C ARG A 406 -18.39 -14.03 5.39
N TYR A 407 -19.44 -13.21 5.53
CA TYR A 407 -20.80 -13.56 5.09
C TYR A 407 -20.87 -13.68 3.55
N ALA A 408 -20.16 -12.85 2.81
CA ALA A 408 -20.08 -12.96 1.36
C ALA A 408 -19.42 -14.28 0.92
N GLN A 409 -18.31 -14.65 1.55
CA GLN A 409 -17.65 -15.94 1.31
C GLN A 409 -18.56 -17.12 1.68
N ALA A 410 -19.25 -17.04 2.83
CA ALA A 410 -20.21 -18.07 3.24
C ALA A 410 -21.39 -18.20 2.25
N ALA A 411 -21.90 -17.09 1.72
CA ALA A 411 -22.96 -17.09 0.72
C ALA A 411 -22.51 -17.73 -0.61
N LEU A 412 -21.28 -17.47 -1.05
CA LEU A 412 -20.70 -18.14 -2.23
C LEU A 412 -20.55 -19.65 -2.00
N VAL A 413 -20.02 -20.04 -0.85
CA VAL A 413 -19.86 -21.46 -0.50
C VAL A 413 -21.22 -22.15 -0.42
N ALA A 414 -22.23 -21.51 0.19
CA ALA A 414 -23.59 -22.04 0.23
C ALA A 414 -24.22 -22.20 -1.17
N ALA A 415 -23.96 -21.23 -2.06
CA ALA A 415 -24.40 -21.31 -3.46
C ALA A 415 -23.75 -22.46 -4.21
N GLU A 416 -22.44 -22.63 -4.09
CA GLU A 416 -21.67 -23.70 -4.74
C GLU A 416 -22.00 -25.09 -4.18
N ALA A 417 -22.28 -25.18 -2.88
CA ALA A 417 -22.68 -26.42 -2.20
C ALA A 417 -24.15 -26.78 -2.45
N GLY A 418 -24.96 -25.86 -2.98
CA GLY A 418 -26.41 -26.04 -3.05
C GLY A 418 -27.07 -26.15 -1.65
N ASP A 419 -26.50 -25.45 -0.65
CA ASP A 419 -26.87 -25.56 0.75
C ASP A 419 -28.17 -24.80 1.07
N GLY A 420 -29.02 -25.41 1.90
CA GLY A 420 -30.31 -24.82 2.30
C GLY A 420 -30.19 -23.54 3.15
N SER A 421 -29.02 -23.25 3.72
CA SER A 421 -28.74 -22.04 4.50
C SER A 421 -28.55 -20.78 3.61
N ARG A 422 -28.36 -20.96 2.30
CA ARG A 422 -28.04 -19.89 1.33
C ARG A 422 -28.95 -18.67 1.48
N GLY A 423 -30.27 -18.86 1.43
CA GLY A 423 -31.21 -17.74 1.43
C GLY A 423 -31.14 -16.89 2.71
N ALA A 424 -30.93 -17.53 3.87
CA ALA A 424 -30.79 -16.83 5.14
C ALA A 424 -29.47 -16.01 5.21
N ILE A 425 -28.38 -16.59 4.71
CA ILE A 425 -27.05 -15.94 4.65
C ILE A 425 -27.09 -14.73 3.72
N GLU A 426 -27.62 -14.90 2.50
CA GLU A 426 -27.77 -13.82 1.51
C GLU A 426 -28.66 -12.68 2.03
N ALA A 427 -29.79 -12.99 2.66
CA ALA A 427 -30.70 -11.99 3.22
C ALA A 427 -29.97 -11.14 4.28
N ARG A 428 -29.25 -11.77 5.19
CA ARG A 428 -28.52 -11.07 6.25
C ARG A 428 -27.36 -10.23 5.72
N LEU A 429 -26.61 -10.75 4.74
CA LEU A 429 -25.57 -10.00 4.06
C LEU A 429 -26.15 -8.74 3.38
N LYS A 430 -27.26 -8.90 2.64
CA LYS A 430 -27.94 -7.81 1.95
C LYS A 430 -28.45 -6.75 2.92
N GLU A 431 -29.14 -7.14 3.97
CA GLU A 431 -29.63 -6.22 5.01
C GLU A 431 -28.48 -5.40 5.61
N SER A 432 -27.41 -6.07 6.05
CA SER A 432 -26.32 -5.40 6.72
C SER A 432 -25.51 -4.50 5.78
N LEU A 433 -25.23 -4.94 4.56
CA LEU A 433 -24.46 -4.14 3.60
C LEU A 433 -25.27 -2.95 3.07
N SER A 434 -26.57 -3.13 2.82
CA SER A 434 -27.46 -2.04 2.41
C SER A 434 -27.62 -0.99 3.51
N ASP A 435 -27.62 -1.39 4.78
CA ASP A 435 -27.63 -0.48 5.94
C ASP A 435 -26.36 0.40 5.94
N TRP A 436 -25.17 -0.19 5.80
CA TRP A 436 -23.90 0.53 5.67
C TRP A 436 -23.85 1.50 4.47
N LEU A 437 -24.46 1.13 3.35
CA LEU A 437 -24.49 1.92 2.13
C LEU A 437 -25.63 2.95 2.07
N SER A 438 -26.38 3.13 3.17
CA SER A 438 -27.55 4.04 3.24
C SER A 438 -27.54 4.84 4.54
N TYR A 439 -27.25 6.14 4.45
CA TYR A 439 -27.30 7.04 5.59
C TYR A 439 -28.73 7.48 5.90
N LYS A 440 -29.11 7.41 7.17
CA LYS A 440 -30.36 7.96 7.70
C LYS A 440 -30.04 9.01 8.77
N PRO A 441 -30.63 10.23 8.69
CA PRO A 441 -30.34 11.30 9.64
C PRO A 441 -30.50 10.86 11.09
N GLY A 442 -29.46 11.10 11.90
CA GLY A 442 -29.44 10.75 13.32
C GLY A 442 -28.80 9.40 13.63
N GLU A 443 -28.34 8.64 12.65
CA GLU A 443 -27.59 7.42 12.88
C GLU A 443 -26.23 7.71 13.53
N ALA A 444 -25.82 6.83 14.44
CA ALA A 444 -24.54 6.90 15.13
C ALA A 444 -23.48 5.91 14.59
N ALA A 445 -23.90 4.91 13.80
CA ALA A 445 -23.02 3.88 13.25
C ALA A 445 -23.60 3.28 11.97
N ARG A 446 -22.76 2.58 11.21
CA ARG A 446 -23.08 1.86 9.98
C ARG A 446 -23.54 2.77 8.83
N TYR A 447 -22.77 3.84 8.55
CA TYR A 447 -22.94 4.73 7.41
C TYR A 447 -21.61 5.35 7.00
N PHE A 448 -21.56 5.98 5.83
CA PHE A 448 -20.43 6.78 5.36
C PHE A 448 -20.74 8.26 5.42
N ALA A 449 -19.73 9.08 5.76
CA ALA A 449 -19.80 10.54 5.78
C ALA A 449 -18.73 11.16 4.89
N TRP A 450 -19.08 12.24 4.18
CA TRP A 450 -18.16 12.99 3.33
C TRP A 450 -17.30 13.95 4.14
N TYR A 451 -15.99 13.89 3.92
CA TYR A 451 -15.01 14.80 4.50
C TYR A 451 -14.52 15.78 3.43
N PRO A 452 -15.06 17.01 3.36
CA PRO A 452 -14.85 17.94 2.24
C PRO A 452 -13.40 18.42 2.09
N ARG A 453 -12.68 18.65 3.18
CA ARG A 453 -11.27 19.08 3.13
C ARG A 453 -10.33 17.96 2.70
N ARG A 454 -10.63 16.72 3.08
CA ARG A 454 -9.84 15.54 2.75
C ARG A 454 -10.31 14.86 1.46
N LYS A 455 -11.44 15.32 0.91
CA LYS A 455 -12.01 14.75 -0.32
C LYS A 455 -12.14 13.24 -0.23
N GLY A 456 -12.91 12.74 0.76
CA GLY A 456 -13.03 11.31 0.99
C GLY A 456 -14.21 10.92 1.87
N LEU A 457 -14.50 9.62 1.89
CA LEU A 457 -15.55 9.00 2.69
C LEU A 457 -14.96 8.31 3.93
N VAL A 458 -15.51 8.61 5.09
CA VAL A 458 -15.18 7.96 6.36
C VAL A 458 -16.40 7.18 6.84
N GLY A 459 -16.21 5.90 7.14
CA GLY A 459 -17.26 5.05 7.69
C GLY A 459 -17.37 5.18 9.20
N PHE A 460 -18.56 5.08 9.74
CA PHE A 460 -18.87 5.17 11.17
C PHE A 460 -19.63 3.92 11.69
N ASN A 461 -19.21 3.36 12.88
CA ASN A 461 -18.06 3.86 13.67
C ASN A 461 -16.74 3.69 12.93
N ALA A 462 -15.87 4.66 13.13
CA ALA A 462 -14.48 4.53 12.73
C ALA A 462 -13.69 3.68 13.75
N ALA A 463 -12.70 2.92 13.26
CA ALA A 463 -11.82 2.09 14.08
C ALA A 463 -10.37 2.22 13.58
N TYR A 464 -9.41 1.97 14.45
CA TYR A 464 -7.98 1.93 14.12
C TYR A 464 -7.43 3.17 13.36
N GLY A 465 -8.04 4.35 13.58
CA GLY A 465 -7.64 5.60 12.94
C GLY A 465 -8.24 5.84 11.55
N SER A 466 -9.26 5.06 11.15
CA SER A 466 -9.92 5.25 9.85
C SER A 466 -10.60 6.62 9.68
N GLU A 467 -10.90 7.33 10.78
CA GLU A 467 -11.32 8.73 10.79
C GLU A 467 -10.25 9.69 10.27
N HIS A 468 -9.00 9.23 10.20
CA HIS A 468 -7.86 9.92 9.64
C HIS A 468 -7.38 9.32 8.32
N PHE A 469 -8.18 8.46 7.71
CA PHE A 469 -7.86 7.68 6.51
C PHE A 469 -6.76 6.62 6.73
N THR A 470 -6.45 6.27 7.99
CA THR A 470 -5.61 5.11 8.30
C THR A 470 -6.36 3.84 7.93
N ASP A 471 -5.68 2.85 7.38
CA ASP A 471 -6.19 1.54 6.97
C ASP A 471 -7.41 1.56 6.01
N THR A 472 -7.61 2.68 5.31
CA THR A 472 -8.80 2.88 4.46
C THR A 472 -9.00 1.75 3.45
N HIS A 473 -7.94 1.29 2.78
CA HIS A 473 -8.03 0.23 1.78
C HIS A 473 -8.30 -1.14 2.40
N PHE A 474 -7.85 -1.39 3.64
CA PHE A 474 -8.19 -2.61 4.37
C PHE A 474 -9.69 -2.64 4.67
N HIS A 475 -10.16 -1.63 5.42
CA HIS A 475 -11.54 -1.55 5.85
C HIS A 475 -12.52 -1.54 4.67
N GLN A 476 -12.31 -0.62 3.73
CA GLN A 476 -13.24 -0.45 2.61
C GLN A 476 -13.11 -1.55 1.56
N GLY A 477 -11.96 -2.19 1.44
CA GLY A 477 -11.76 -3.38 0.61
C GLY A 477 -12.71 -4.53 0.98
N TYR A 478 -12.98 -4.72 2.26
CA TYR A 478 -13.97 -5.70 2.74
C TYR A 478 -15.39 -5.39 2.25
N PHE A 479 -15.81 -4.12 2.33
CA PHE A 479 -17.13 -3.69 1.85
C PHE A 479 -17.26 -3.87 0.32
N VAL A 480 -16.23 -3.49 -0.40
CA VAL A 480 -16.18 -3.61 -1.87
C VAL A 480 -16.23 -5.09 -2.30
N HIS A 481 -15.52 -5.98 -1.60
CA HIS A 481 -15.59 -7.42 -1.84
C HIS A 481 -17.00 -7.98 -1.60
N ALA A 482 -17.61 -7.61 -0.47
CA ALA A 482 -18.97 -8.04 -0.14
C ALA A 482 -19.99 -7.53 -1.17
N ALA A 483 -19.85 -6.29 -1.63
CA ALA A 483 -20.70 -5.71 -2.67
C ALA A 483 -20.54 -6.43 -4.02
N ALA A 484 -19.33 -6.80 -4.41
CA ALA A 484 -19.07 -7.56 -5.64
C ALA A 484 -19.76 -8.92 -5.62
N VAL A 485 -19.59 -9.66 -4.52
CA VAL A 485 -20.23 -10.98 -4.35
C VAL A 485 -21.75 -10.87 -4.32
N LEU A 486 -22.29 -9.93 -3.55
CA LEU A 486 -23.74 -9.75 -3.46
C LEU A 486 -24.36 -9.30 -4.79
N SER A 487 -23.61 -8.52 -5.60
CA SER A 487 -24.04 -8.12 -6.95
C SER A 487 -24.21 -9.34 -7.89
N GLN A 488 -23.42 -10.40 -7.70
CA GLN A 488 -23.63 -11.67 -8.41
C GLN A 488 -24.86 -12.42 -7.87
N LEU A 489 -24.98 -12.55 -6.56
CA LEU A 489 -26.01 -13.39 -5.93
C LEU A 489 -27.42 -12.76 -6.03
N ASP A 490 -27.52 -11.44 -5.94
CA ASP A 490 -28.77 -10.68 -6.01
C ASP A 490 -28.79 -9.73 -7.22
N ALA A 491 -29.69 -10.00 -8.16
CA ALA A 491 -29.85 -9.21 -9.39
C ALA A 491 -30.15 -7.74 -9.16
N GLY A 492 -30.86 -7.40 -8.09
CA GLY A 492 -31.28 -6.02 -7.80
C GLY A 492 -30.21 -5.22 -7.08
N PHE A 493 -29.24 -5.88 -6.40
CA PHE A 493 -28.26 -5.19 -5.56
C PHE A 493 -27.30 -4.33 -6.38
N ALA A 494 -26.76 -4.84 -7.49
CA ALA A 494 -25.87 -4.06 -8.36
C ALA A 494 -26.52 -2.79 -8.88
N SER A 495 -27.80 -2.87 -9.29
CA SER A 495 -28.57 -1.72 -9.78
C SER A 495 -28.89 -0.72 -8.68
N ALA A 496 -29.16 -1.18 -7.44
CA ALA A 496 -29.54 -0.34 -6.32
C ALA A 496 -28.33 0.34 -5.65
N TYR A 497 -27.24 -0.40 -5.41
CA TYR A 497 -26.13 0.02 -4.55
C TYR A 497 -24.76 0.03 -5.24
N GLY A 498 -24.66 -0.43 -6.49
CA GLY A 498 -23.38 -0.54 -7.20
C GLY A 498 -22.63 0.78 -7.31
N GLU A 499 -23.32 1.89 -7.58
CA GLU A 499 -22.70 3.22 -7.64
C GLU A 499 -22.16 3.67 -6.27
N MET A 500 -22.88 3.39 -5.17
CA MET A 500 -22.41 3.71 -3.83
C MET A 500 -21.21 2.84 -3.43
N ALA A 501 -21.20 1.55 -3.78
CA ALA A 501 -20.06 0.68 -3.58
C ALA A 501 -18.83 1.15 -4.39
N ALA A 502 -19.03 1.61 -5.63
CA ALA A 502 -17.99 2.21 -6.45
C ALA A 502 -17.41 3.49 -5.83
N LEU A 503 -18.22 4.34 -5.17
CA LEU A 503 -17.72 5.50 -4.43
C LEU A 503 -16.87 5.10 -3.23
N VAL A 504 -17.24 4.05 -2.50
CA VAL A 504 -16.42 3.49 -1.41
C VAL A 504 -15.07 3.02 -1.97
N ALA A 505 -15.07 2.33 -3.12
CA ALA A 505 -13.82 1.93 -3.78
C ALA A 505 -12.97 3.12 -4.24
N LYS A 506 -13.58 4.17 -4.81
CA LYS A 506 -12.87 5.39 -5.22
C LYS A 506 -12.18 6.11 -4.06
N ASN A 507 -12.64 5.94 -2.84
CA ASN A 507 -12.02 6.58 -1.69
C ASN A 507 -10.56 6.14 -1.46
N TYR A 508 -10.22 4.88 -1.73
CA TYR A 508 -8.83 4.40 -1.62
C TYR A 508 -8.11 4.25 -2.96
N ALA A 509 -8.86 3.97 -4.03
CA ALA A 509 -8.29 3.57 -5.32
C ALA A 509 -8.78 4.43 -6.50
N ASN A 510 -9.13 5.72 -6.30
CA ASN A 510 -9.64 6.52 -7.41
C ASN A 510 -8.77 6.38 -8.66
N TRP A 511 -9.30 5.62 -9.65
CA TRP A 511 -8.64 5.31 -10.93
C TRP A 511 -8.92 6.33 -12.02
N ASP A 512 -9.87 7.24 -11.80
CA ASP A 512 -10.31 8.21 -12.79
C ASP A 512 -9.63 9.57 -12.55
N ARG A 513 -8.75 9.99 -13.47
CA ARG A 513 -8.09 11.29 -13.42
C ARG A 513 -9.06 12.46 -13.56
N GLY A 514 -10.23 12.23 -14.19
CA GLY A 514 -11.29 13.23 -14.34
C GLY A 514 -12.19 13.39 -13.12
N ASP A 515 -12.14 12.46 -12.17
CA ASP A 515 -12.93 12.54 -10.94
C ASP A 515 -12.15 13.23 -9.82
N GLU A 516 -12.27 14.55 -9.73
CA GLU A 516 -11.60 15.39 -8.73
C GLU A 516 -12.25 15.34 -7.34
N ARG A 517 -13.32 14.54 -7.16
CA ARG A 517 -13.93 14.35 -5.83
C ARG A 517 -12.99 13.62 -4.88
N PHE A 518 -12.20 12.69 -5.39
CA PHE A 518 -11.27 11.89 -4.60
C PHE A 518 -9.83 12.08 -5.07
N PRO A 519 -8.84 12.00 -4.15
CA PRO A 519 -7.45 11.92 -4.56
C PRO A 519 -7.20 10.67 -5.41
N ARG A 520 -6.39 10.82 -6.45
CA ARG A 520 -6.02 9.69 -7.29
C ARG A 520 -5.22 8.67 -6.49
N LEU A 521 -5.63 7.38 -6.55
CA LEU A 521 -4.96 6.26 -5.91
C LEU A 521 -4.51 6.60 -4.48
N ARG A 522 -5.43 7.11 -3.63
CA ARG A 522 -5.12 7.67 -2.31
C ARG A 522 -4.10 6.88 -1.52
N THR A 523 -4.32 5.59 -1.35
CA THR A 523 -3.48 4.75 -0.50
C THR A 523 -2.34 4.07 -1.24
N PHE A 524 -2.36 4.05 -2.57
CA PHE A 524 -1.42 3.29 -3.37
C PHE A 524 -0.25 4.14 -3.87
N ASP A 525 0.94 3.65 -3.61
CA ASP A 525 2.18 4.19 -4.14
C ASP A 525 2.56 3.44 -5.41
N VAL A 526 2.40 4.10 -6.55
CA VAL A 526 2.60 3.46 -7.85
C VAL A 526 4.05 3.03 -8.07
N TRP A 527 5.03 3.80 -7.55
CA TRP A 527 6.44 3.49 -7.75
C TRP A 527 6.92 2.36 -6.85
N ARG A 528 6.45 2.29 -5.60
CA ARG A 528 6.77 1.19 -4.69
C ARG A 528 5.96 -0.07 -4.95
N GLY A 529 4.87 0.05 -5.69
CA GLY A 529 3.99 -1.06 -6.04
C GLY A 529 3.15 -1.59 -4.89
N HIS A 530 3.09 -0.86 -3.75
CA HIS A 530 2.27 -1.25 -2.61
C HIS A 530 1.53 -0.07 -2.00
N SER A 531 0.45 -0.38 -1.30
CA SER A 531 -0.34 0.61 -0.58
C SER A 531 0.36 1.06 0.71
N TYR A 532 0.01 2.26 1.17
CA TYR A 532 0.36 2.77 2.48
C TYR A 532 -0.85 2.85 3.39
N ALA A 533 -0.67 2.37 4.61
CA ALA A 533 -1.75 2.27 5.60
C ALA A 533 -2.05 3.60 6.27
N ASP A 534 -1.04 4.42 6.59
CA ASP A 534 -1.21 5.52 7.53
C ASP A 534 -1.70 6.82 6.90
N GLY A 535 -2.76 7.37 7.44
CA GLY A 535 -3.27 8.71 7.14
C GLY A 535 -2.64 9.83 7.99
N ASN A 536 -1.76 9.48 8.92
CA ASN A 536 -0.96 10.41 9.74
C ASN A 536 0.47 10.53 9.19
N GLY A 537 1.19 11.55 9.57
CA GLY A 537 2.59 11.72 9.18
C GLY A 537 3.57 11.25 10.26
N PHE A 538 4.52 10.37 9.92
CA PHE A 538 5.59 9.91 10.79
C PHE A 538 6.97 10.33 10.29
N PRO A 539 7.97 10.49 11.18
CA PRO A 539 9.34 10.83 10.78
C PRO A 539 9.97 9.77 9.87
N GLU A 540 9.59 8.50 10.04
CA GLU A 540 10.06 7.37 9.26
C GLU A 540 9.35 7.23 7.90
N GLY A 541 8.49 8.17 7.55
CA GLY A 541 7.65 8.15 6.35
C GLY A 541 6.32 7.44 6.62
N ASN A 542 5.80 6.70 5.63
CA ASN A 542 4.58 5.93 5.75
C ASN A 542 4.88 4.44 5.86
N ASN A 543 3.88 3.64 6.23
CA ASN A 543 4.04 2.21 6.47
C ASN A 543 2.93 1.36 5.83
N GLN A 544 3.18 0.05 5.78
CA GLN A 544 2.22 -0.97 5.42
C GLN A 544 2.45 -2.20 6.30
N GLU A 545 1.39 -2.68 6.96
CA GLU A 545 1.44 -3.82 7.86
C GLU A 545 0.92 -5.11 7.21
N SER A 546 -0.22 -5.05 6.50
CA SER A 546 -0.98 -6.23 6.05
C SER A 546 -0.99 -6.35 4.53
N THR A 547 -0.20 -7.26 3.98
CA THR A 547 -0.17 -7.50 2.53
C THR A 547 -1.45 -8.19 2.03
N GLY A 548 -2.00 -9.11 2.81
CA GLY A 548 -3.22 -9.82 2.45
C GLY A 548 -4.43 -8.91 2.30
N GLU A 549 -4.62 -7.97 3.25
CA GLU A 549 -5.71 -6.99 3.19
C GLU A 549 -5.52 -5.98 2.05
N ALA A 550 -4.28 -5.58 1.79
CA ALA A 550 -3.98 -4.70 0.66
C ALA A 550 -4.30 -5.36 -0.68
N VAL A 551 -3.82 -6.58 -0.92
CA VAL A 551 -4.13 -7.36 -2.13
C VAL A 551 -5.62 -7.65 -2.24
N ASN A 552 -6.31 -7.93 -1.11
CA ASN A 552 -7.76 -8.12 -1.08
C ASN A 552 -8.53 -6.90 -1.58
N SER A 553 -8.07 -5.68 -1.27
CA SER A 553 -8.72 -4.44 -1.74
C SER A 553 -8.70 -4.29 -3.26
N TRP A 554 -7.61 -4.70 -3.91
CA TRP A 554 -7.48 -4.71 -5.36
C TRP A 554 -8.23 -5.85 -6.02
N ALA A 555 -8.21 -7.04 -5.43
CA ALA A 555 -9.04 -8.16 -5.85
C ALA A 555 -10.53 -7.78 -5.82
N ALA A 556 -10.98 -7.15 -4.73
CA ALA A 556 -12.34 -6.64 -4.58
C ALA A 556 -12.72 -5.64 -5.69
N LEU A 557 -11.77 -4.78 -6.09
CA LEU A 557 -11.98 -3.81 -7.18
C LEU A 557 -12.16 -4.51 -8.53
N ILE A 558 -11.37 -5.56 -8.84
CA ILE A 558 -11.56 -6.39 -10.04
C ILE A 558 -12.96 -7.03 -10.04
N LEU A 559 -13.31 -7.67 -8.92
CA LEU A 559 -14.59 -8.39 -8.80
C LEU A 559 -15.78 -7.43 -8.93
N LEU A 560 -15.73 -6.26 -8.31
CA LEU A 560 -16.80 -5.27 -8.40
C LEU A 560 -16.88 -4.69 -9.83
N GLY A 561 -15.74 -4.38 -10.45
CA GLY A 561 -15.69 -3.90 -11.83
C GLY A 561 -16.33 -4.88 -12.82
N GLU A 562 -16.03 -6.18 -12.68
CA GLU A 562 -16.67 -7.23 -13.50
C GLU A 562 -18.18 -7.37 -13.21
N ALA A 563 -18.58 -7.24 -11.93
CA ALA A 563 -19.99 -7.34 -11.56
C ALA A 563 -20.83 -6.13 -12.04
N LEU A 564 -20.23 -4.96 -12.12
CA LEU A 564 -20.88 -3.73 -12.63
C LEU A 564 -20.68 -3.49 -14.13
N GLY A 565 -19.79 -4.27 -14.78
CA GLY A 565 -19.41 -4.05 -16.18
C GLY A 565 -18.56 -2.79 -16.39
N ASP A 566 -17.83 -2.32 -15.36
CA ASP A 566 -16.92 -1.18 -15.43
C ASP A 566 -15.48 -1.64 -15.77
N GLU A 567 -15.13 -1.54 -17.05
CA GLU A 567 -13.82 -1.95 -17.54
C GLU A 567 -12.66 -1.11 -17.00
N LYS A 568 -12.89 0.17 -16.72
CA LYS A 568 -11.86 1.05 -16.15
C LYS A 568 -11.56 0.66 -14.71
N MET A 569 -12.60 0.37 -13.93
CA MET A 569 -12.47 -0.15 -12.56
C MET A 569 -11.73 -1.50 -12.56
N THR A 570 -12.12 -2.41 -13.45
CA THR A 570 -11.47 -3.73 -13.61
C THR A 570 -9.99 -3.58 -13.94
N ALA A 571 -9.64 -2.74 -14.94
CA ALA A 571 -8.25 -2.52 -15.34
C ALA A 571 -7.41 -1.89 -14.22
N ALA A 572 -7.99 -0.98 -13.45
CA ALA A 572 -7.34 -0.40 -12.27
C ALA A 572 -7.13 -1.44 -11.15
N GLY A 573 -8.13 -2.28 -10.92
CA GLY A 573 -8.00 -3.41 -10.00
C GLY A 573 -6.89 -4.37 -10.41
N VAL A 574 -6.78 -4.69 -11.70
CA VAL A 574 -5.68 -5.53 -12.24
C VAL A 574 -4.33 -4.85 -12.03
N MET A 575 -4.22 -3.53 -12.31
CA MET A 575 -2.97 -2.78 -12.09
C MET A 575 -2.56 -2.86 -10.62
N GLY A 576 -3.45 -2.52 -9.70
CA GLY A 576 -3.16 -2.56 -8.28
C GLY A 576 -2.83 -3.97 -7.77
N TYR A 577 -3.61 -4.98 -8.17
CA TYR A 577 -3.37 -6.38 -7.79
C TYR A 577 -2.00 -6.91 -8.25
N VAL A 578 -1.63 -6.63 -9.51
CA VAL A 578 -0.34 -7.07 -10.06
C VAL A 578 0.82 -6.43 -9.29
N PHE A 579 0.79 -5.13 -9.09
CA PHE A 579 1.88 -4.45 -8.39
C PHE A 579 1.90 -4.80 -6.89
N GLU A 580 0.74 -4.76 -6.20
CA GLU A 580 0.67 -5.06 -4.77
C GLU A 580 1.12 -6.50 -4.47
N SER A 581 0.68 -7.49 -5.26
CA SER A 581 1.07 -8.89 -5.06
C SER A 581 2.55 -9.14 -5.36
N ARG A 582 3.13 -8.47 -6.38
CA ARG A 582 4.56 -8.56 -6.68
C ARG A 582 5.42 -7.87 -5.61
N ALA A 583 5.00 -6.68 -5.17
CA ALA A 583 5.68 -5.98 -4.08
C ALA A 583 5.59 -6.76 -2.76
N ALA A 584 4.44 -7.42 -2.48
CA ALA A 584 4.29 -8.28 -1.32
C ALA A 584 5.28 -9.45 -1.35
N GLU A 585 5.39 -10.17 -2.48
CA GLU A 585 6.36 -11.25 -2.61
C GLU A 585 7.79 -10.76 -2.44
N GLU A 586 8.20 -9.71 -3.16
CA GLU A 586 9.59 -9.20 -3.15
C GLU A 586 9.99 -8.63 -1.78
N TYR A 587 9.13 -7.82 -1.14
CA TYR A 587 9.54 -7.00 0.01
C TYR A 587 9.08 -7.52 1.36
N TRP A 588 8.14 -8.47 1.41
CA TRP A 588 7.74 -9.11 2.66
C TRP A 588 8.27 -10.52 2.82
N PHE A 589 8.64 -11.18 1.72
CA PHE A 589 9.03 -12.60 1.75
C PHE A 589 10.34 -12.92 1.04
N ASP A 590 10.92 -11.99 0.31
CA ASP A 590 12.22 -12.13 -0.38
C ASP A 590 12.43 -13.52 -1.02
N PRO A 591 11.64 -13.88 -2.04
CA PRO A 591 11.69 -15.22 -2.63
C PRO A 591 13.04 -15.55 -3.25
N HIS A 592 13.81 -14.54 -3.64
CA HIS A 592 15.08 -14.67 -4.36
C HIS A 592 16.31 -14.48 -3.46
N GLY A 593 16.14 -14.06 -2.19
CA GLY A 593 17.21 -13.83 -1.24
C GLY A 593 18.11 -12.65 -1.59
N ASP A 594 17.60 -11.67 -2.32
CA ASP A 594 18.38 -10.51 -2.81
C ASP A 594 17.79 -9.15 -2.41
N VAL A 595 16.74 -9.17 -1.58
CA VAL A 595 16.08 -7.96 -1.08
C VAL A 595 16.40 -7.70 0.38
N PHE A 596 16.29 -8.70 1.24
CA PHE A 596 16.56 -8.51 2.66
C PHE A 596 18.05 -8.29 2.90
N PRO A 597 18.43 -7.23 3.64
CA PRO A 597 19.82 -7.07 4.07
C PRO A 597 20.29 -8.27 4.92
N ALA A 598 21.54 -8.64 4.81
CA ALA A 598 22.13 -9.81 5.51
C ALA A 598 21.95 -9.78 7.05
N ALA A 599 21.70 -8.61 7.64
CA ALA A 599 21.42 -8.47 9.06
C ALA A 599 19.96 -8.79 9.45
N TYR A 600 19.06 -9.01 8.48
CA TYR A 600 17.68 -9.38 8.71
C TYR A 600 17.54 -10.90 8.66
N GLU A 601 17.36 -11.52 9.83
CA GLU A 601 17.42 -12.98 10.00
C GLU A 601 16.04 -13.68 9.93
N HIS A 602 14.99 -12.96 9.45
CA HIS A 602 13.63 -13.47 9.39
C HIS A 602 13.20 -13.84 7.97
N GLU A 603 12.29 -14.81 7.86
CA GLU A 603 11.76 -15.29 6.57
C GLU A 603 10.64 -14.39 6.02
N ALA A 604 10.13 -13.44 6.83
CA ALA A 604 9.12 -12.46 6.41
C ALA A 604 9.35 -11.11 7.09
N CYS A 605 8.86 -10.04 6.48
CA CYS A 605 8.76 -8.72 7.10
C CYS A 605 7.44 -8.61 7.87
N GLY A 606 7.44 -8.00 9.05
CA GLY A 606 6.21 -7.67 9.78
C GLY A 606 5.56 -6.41 9.25
N MET A 607 6.25 -5.29 9.36
CA MET A 607 5.83 -3.99 8.79
C MET A 607 6.94 -3.41 7.93
N ILE A 608 6.54 -2.88 6.79
CA ILE A 608 7.43 -2.13 5.93
C ILE A 608 7.18 -0.63 6.13
N TRP A 609 8.27 0.13 6.29
CA TRP A 609 8.24 1.59 6.34
C TRP A 609 8.94 2.18 5.12
N SER A 610 8.77 3.48 4.88
CA SER A 610 9.45 4.13 3.76
C SER A 610 10.97 3.94 3.77
N GLY A 611 11.60 3.93 4.94
CA GLY A 611 13.06 3.78 5.11
C GLY A 611 13.49 2.61 6.01
N SER A 612 12.60 1.67 6.35
CA SER A 612 12.93 0.53 7.21
C SER A 612 12.02 -0.68 6.98
N ILE A 613 12.47 -1.84 7.44
CA ILE A 613 11.65 -3.03 7.63
C ILE A 613 11.67 -3.39 9.12
N VAL A 614 10.52 -3.80 9.67
CA VAL A 614 10.35 -4.03 11.10
C VAL A 614 9.82 -5.43 11.33
N TRP A 615 10.48 -6.18 12.22
CA TRP A 615 10.00 -7.44 12.74
C TRP A 615 9.02 -7.19 13.90
N GLY A 616 7.74 -7.02 13.59
CA GLY A 616 6.68 -6.72 14.54
C GLY A 616 5.42 -6.25 13.84
N THR A 617 4.35 -6.16 14.61
CA THR A 617 3.09 -5.49 14.23
C THR A 617 2.86 -4.29 15.14
N TRP A 618 1.82 -3.50 14.90
CA TRP A 618 1.43 -2.40 15.80
C TRP A 618 1.02 -2.89 17.20
N PHE A 619 0.62 -4.15 17.34
CA PHE A 619 -0.02 -4.66 18.57
C PHE A 619 0.74 -5.83 19.21
N THR A 620 1.67 -6.50 18.51
CA THR A 620 2.41 -7.64 19.06
C THR A 620 3.72 -7.91 18.35
N ALA A 621 4.63 -8.59 19.06
CA ALA A 621 5.86 -9.15 18.51
C ALA A 621 5.80 -10.69 18.39
N SER A 622 4.60 -11.29 18.52
CA SER A 622 4.44 -12.74 18.36
C SER A 622 4.54 -13.13 16.88
N PRO A 623 5.43 -14.06 16.51
CA PRO A 623 5.56 -14.50 15.12
C PRO A 623 4.24 -15.02 14.52
N SER A 624 3.39 -15.69 15.30
CA SER A 624 2.09 -16.16 14.81
C SER A 624 1.22 -15.04 14.24
N TRP A 625 1.26 -13.84 14.82
CA TRP A 625 0.56 -12.67 14.31
C TRP A 625 1.37 -11.90 13.25
N ILE A 626 2.71 -11.82 13.39
CA ILE A 626 3.57 -11.15 12.40
C ILE A 626 3.40 -11.80 11.01
N TYR A 627 3.36 -13.13 10.99
CA TYR A 627 3.06 -13.88 9.77
C TYR A 627 1.59 -13.85 9.41
N GLY A 628 0.70 -14.12 10.38
CA GLY A 628 -0.74 -14.23 10.16
C GLY A 628 -1.39 -12.99 9.59
N ILE A 629 -0.93 -11.77 9.98
CA ILE A 629 -1.45 -10.52 9.44
C ILE A 629 -1.18 -10.35 7.94
N GLN A 630 -0.14 -11.01 7.40
CA GLN A 630 0.15 -10.99 5.98
C GLN A 630 -0.80 -11.87 5.16
N TRP A 631 -1.56 -12.76 5.82
CA TRP A 631 -2.39 -13.79 5.20
C TRP A 631 -3.89 -13.57 5.38
N VAL A 632 -4.30 -12.43 5.92
CA VAL A 632 -5.70 -12.03 6.13
C VAL A 632 -6.22 -11.18 4.97
N PRO A 633 -7.47 -11.41 4.51
CA PRO A 633 -8.34 -12.55 4.80
C PRO A 633 -8.00 -13.75 3.92
N SER A 634 -8.20 -14.96 4.44
CA SER A 634 -8.02 -16.18 3.62
C SER A 634 -8.96 -16.19 2.42
N GLY A 635 -8.42 -16.55 1.26
CA GLY A 635 -9.23 -16.63 0.02
C GLY A 635 -8.38 -16.83 -1.23
N PRO A 636 -9.03 -17.08 -2.39
CA PRO A 636 -8.34 -17.29 -3.66
C PRO A 636 -7.49 -16.10 -4.12
N GLN A 637 -7.76 -14.88 -3.64
CA GLN A 637 -6.96 -13.69 -3.93
C GLN A 637 -5.51 -13.80 -3.44
N LEU A 638 -5.24 -14.70 -2.49
CA LEU A 638 -3.90 -14.98 -1.98
C LEU A 638 -3.15 -16.06 -2.78
N SER A 639 -3.71 -16.54 -3.88
CA SER A 639 -3.08 -17.57 -4.71
C SER A 639 -1.72 -17.18 -5.27
N PHE A 640 -1.40 -15.88 -5.34
CA PHE A 640 -0.10 -15.39 -5.78
C PHE A 640 1.07 -15.93 -4.94
N PHE A 641 0.87 -16.27 -3.67
CA PHE A 641 1.89 -16.93 -2.84
C PHE A 641 2.37 -18.29 -3.38
N GLY A 642 1.57 -18.92 -4.25
CA GLY A 642 1.96 -20.13 -4.97
C GLY A 642 2.68 -19.87 -6.30
N ARG A 643 3.03 -18.61 -6.64
CA ARG A 643 3.74 -18.24 -7.87
C ARG A 643 5.17 -18.76 -7.85
N GLU A 644 5.88 -18.51 -6.76
CA GLU A 644 7.26 -18.95 -6.58
C GLU A 644 7.31 -20.34 -5.93
N PRO A 645 7.92 -21.33 -6.61
CA PRO A 645 7.99 -22.68 -6.08
C PRO A 645 8.72 -22.75 -4.73
N GLY A 646 8.10 -23.40 -3.75
CA GLY A 646 8.67 -23.59 -2.42
C GLY A 646 8.56 -22.39 -1.46
N LEU A 647 8.02 -21.25 -1.92
CA LEU A 647 7.86 -20.06 -1.06
C LEU A 647 6.98 -20.35 0.15
N VAL A 648 5.83 -20.99 -0.05
CA VAL A 648 4.88 -21.29 1.04
C VAL A 648 5.52 -22.20 2.08
N GLU A 649 6.21 -23.24 1.65
CA GLU A 649 6.89 -24.21 2.53
C GLU A 649 8.03 -23.55 3.32
N ARG A 650 8.84 -22.71 2.66
CA ARG A 650 9.94 -21.97 3.29
C ARG A 650 9.44 -21.01 4.35
N VAL A 651 8.49 -20.16 3.99
CA VAL A 651 7.92 -19.13 4.86
C VAL A 651 7.19 -19.75 6.04
N TYR A 652 6.41 -20.81 5.81
CA TYR A 652 5.72 -21.50 6.90
C TYR A 652 6.67 -22.23 7.85
N GLY A 653 7.71 -22.86 7.32
CA GLY A 653 8.78 -23.45 8.13
C GLY A 653 9.56 -22.39 8.93
N GLY A 654 9.74 -21.19 8.38
CA GLY A 654 10.28 -20.04 9.08
C GLY A 654 9.41 -19.64 10.28
N TYR A 655 8.11 -19.48 10.04
CA TYR A 655 7.14 -19.22 11.11
C TYR A 655 7.25 -20.25 12.24
N GLU A 656 7.23 -21.54 11.93
CA GLU A 656 7.29 -22.60 12.96
C GLU A 656 8.57 -22.50 13.81
N ARG A 657 9.74 -22.30 13.20
CA ARG A 657 11.02 -22.12 13.92
C ARG A 657 11.02 -20.85 14.79
N GLU A 658 10.54 -19.75 14.27
CA GLU A 658 10.57 -18.47 14.98
C GLU A 658 9.53 -18.39 16.10
N GLN A 659 8.36 -19.01 15.93
CA GLN A 659 7.37 -19.15 17.00
C GLN A 659 7.91 -20.03 18.13
N GLU A 660 8.56 -21.14 17.81
CA GLU A 660 9.19 -22.00 18.80
C GLU A 660 10.26 -21.25 19.62
N ALA A 661 11.12 -20.49 18.93
CA ALA A 661 12.13 -19.66 19.60
C ALA A 661 11.52 -18.56 20.47
N PHE A 662 10.43 -17.94 20.00
CA PHE A 662 9.67 -16.95 20.76
C PHE A 662 9.09 -17.55 22.04
N GLU A 663 8.46 -18.73 21.98
CA GLU A 663 7.87 -19.41 23.13
C GLU A 663 8.92 -19.79 24.18
N VAL A 664 10.11 -20.25 23.74
CA VAL A 664 11.25 -20.52 24.64
C VAL A 664 11.70 -19.24 25.34
N LYS A 665 11.85 -18.14 24.61
CA LYS A 665 12.28 -16.84 25.14
C LYS A 665 11.28 -16.26 26.13
N GLU A 666 9.98 -16.29 25.81
CA GLU A 666 8.94 -15.78 26.71
C GLU A 666 8.82 -16.62 28.00
N THR A 667 8.93 -17.93 27.90
CA THR A 667 8.97 -18.83 29.07
C THR A 667 10.15 -18.52 30.00
N ALA A 668 11.30 -18.24 29.43
CA ALA A 668 12.48 -17.86 30.22
C ALA A 668 12.37 -16.45 30.85
N ARG A 669 11.70 -15.51 30.15
CA ARG A 669 11.55 -14.11 30.57
C ARG A 669 10.48 -13.88 31.62
N ARG A 670 9.38 -14.65 31.58
CA ARG A 670 8.20 -14.47 32.43
C ARG A 670 7.92 -15.72 33.24
N LYS A 671 8.07 -15.65 34.55
CA LYS A 671 7.86 -16.81 35.48
C LYS A 671 6.46 -17.46 35.38
N GLU A 672 5.45 -16.69 35.02
CA GLU A 672 4.07 -17.17 34.88
C GLU A 672 3.67 -17.50 33.44
N TYR A 673 4.56 -17.30 32.48
CA TYR A 673 4.27 -17.62 31.11
C TYR A 673 4.22 -19.14 30.89
N ARG A 674 3.11 -19.61 30.35
CA ARG A 674 2.95 -21.00 29.95
C ARG A 674 3.26 -21.12 28.47
N ARG A 675 4.32 -21.83 28.14
CA ARG A 675 4.69 -22.11 26.76
C ARG A 675 3.51 -22.70 25.99
N GLN A 676 3.23 -22.14 24.83
CA GLN A 676 2.22 -22.63 23.91
C GLN A 676 2.85 -23.59 22.90
N PRO A 677 2.20 -24.69 22.55
CA PRO A 677 2.67 -25.55 21.48
C PRO A 677 2.54 -24.82 20.13
N VAL A 678 3.50 -25.04 19.22
CA VAL A 678 3.46 -24.50 17.86
C VAL A 678 2.57 -25.42 17.01
N THR A 679 1.27 -25.30 17.19
CA THR A 679 0.26 -26.09 16.47
C THR A 679 -0.89 -25.18 16.04
N THR A 680 -1.59 -25.56 15.00
CA THR A 680 -2.79 -24.84 14.54
C THR A 680 -3.86 -24.74 15.61
N ALA A 681 -4.02 -25.78 16.45
CA ALA A 681 -4.96 -25.78 17.58
C ALA A 681 -4.66 -24.68 18.61
N ALA A 682 -3.40 -24.28 18.80
CA ALA A 682 -2.99 -23.23 19.72
C ALA A 682 -3.28 -21.82 19.21
N LEU A 683 -3.50 -21.62 17.91
CA LEU A 683 -3.71 -20.30 17.29
C LEU A 683 -5.11 -19.73 17.58
N GLY A 684 -6.11 -20.56 17.82
CA GLY A 684 -7.51 -20.15 17.85
C GLY A 684 -8.12 -20.00 16.45
N GLY A 685 -9.44 -19.88 16.35
CA GLY A 685 -10.15 -20.01 15.07
C GLY A 685 -9.79 -18.96 14.01
N GLU A 686 -9.75 -17.68 14.39
CA GLU A 686 -9.44 -16.60 13.45
C GLU A 686 -8.02 -16.73 12.88
N LEU A 687 -7.00 -16.75 13.74
CA LEU A 687 -5.61 -16.80 13.32
C LEU A 687 -5.28 -18.12 12.61
N ALA A 688 -5.83 -19.24 13.07
CA ALA A 688 -5.70 -20.52 12.40
C ALA A 688 -6.25 -20.50 10.97
N SER A 689 -7.35 -19.74 10.72
CA SER A 689 -7.89 -19.60 9.36
C SER A 689 -6.92 -18.94 8.40
N TYR A 690 -6.14 -17.96 8.87
CA TYR A 690 -5.12 -17.28 8.05
C TYR A 690 -3.94 -18.21 7.75
N HIS A 691 -3.43 -18.90 8.76
CA HIS A 691 -2.34 -19.86 8.64
C HIS A 691 -2.68 -21.03 7.68
N LEU A 692 -3.84 -21.64 7.85
CA LEU A 692 -4.31 -22.71 6.96
C LEU A 692 -4.62 -22.17 5.56
N GLY A 693 -5.19 -20.96 5.47
CA GLY A 693 -5.46 -20.24 4.23
C GLY A 693 -4.19 -20.00 3.40
N PHE A 694 -3.07 -19.66 4.04
CA PHE A 694 -1.78 -19.53 3.36
C PHE A 694 -1.22 -20.90 2.95
N ARG A 695 -1.18 -21.88 3.88
CA ARG A 695 -0.60 -23.22 3.62
C ARG A 695 -1.28 -23.96 2.49
N MET A 696 -2.61 -23.79 2.28
CA MET A 696 -3.33 -24.53 1.23
C MET A 696 -2.85 -24.18 -0.18
N HIS A 697 -2.23 -23.01 -0.39
CA HIS A 697 -1.64 -22.63 -1.68
C HIS A 697 -0.34 -23.40 -1.98
N GLY A 698 0.33 -23.93 -0.95
CA GLY A 698 1.47 -24.84 -1.09
C GLY A 698 1.06 -26.32 -1.10
N ASP A 699 0.25 -26.75 -0.11
CA ASP A 699 -0.18 -28.15 0.07
C ASP A 699 -1.59 -28.24 0.67
N ALA A 700 -2.59 -28.19 -0.20
CA ALA A 700 -3.99 -28.30 0.21
C ALA A 700 -4.34 -29.69 0.79
N ALA A 701 -3.68 -30.77 0.34
CA ALA A 701 -3.95 -32.12 0.86
C ALA A 701 -3.53 -32.24 2.33
N LYS A 702 -2.39 -31.65 2.69
CA LYS A 702 -1.93 -31.58 4.09
C LYS A 702 -2.90 -30.79 4.96
N VAL A 703 -3.40 -29.63 4.45
CA VAL A 703 -4.38 -28.81 5.18
C VAL A 703 -5.69 -29.56 5.39
N VAL A 704 -6.21 -30.27 4.38
CA VAL A 704 -7.42 -31.09 4.52
C VAL A 704 -7.23 -32.15 5.60
N LYS A 705 -6.11 -32.87 5.61
CA LYS A 705 -5.81 -33.89 6.62
C LYS A 705 -5.73 -33.29 8.03
N GLU A 706 -5.14 -32.13 8.17
CA GLU A 706 -5.05 -31.42 9.46
C GLU A 706 -6.42 -30.98 9.96
N LEU A 707 -7.25 -30.39 9.09
CA LEU A 707 -8.63 -30.03 9.41
C LEU A 707 -9.48 -31.24 9.82
N GLU A 708 -9.30 -32.38 9.16
CA GLU A 708 -9.99 -33.64 9.53
C GLU A 708 -9.55 -34.16 10.90
N THR A 709 -8.26 -34.02 11.22
CA THR A 709 -7.72 -34.41 12.54
C THR A 709 -8.32 -33.52 13.63
N LEU A 710 -8.26 -32.19 13.45
CA LEU A 710 -8.82 -31.22 14.40
C LEU A 710 -10.35 -31.40 14.57
N TRP A 711 -11.07 -31.61 13.47
CA TRP A 711 -12.53 -31.81 13.51
C TRP A 711 -12.96 -32.99 14.38
N ASN A 712 -12.18 -34.06 14.37
CA ASN A 712 -12.46 -35.29 15.12
C ASN A 712 -11.86 -35.27 16.54
N GLU A 713 -11.10 -34.25 16.92
CA GLU A 713 -10.50 -34.13 18.24
C GLU A 713 -11.53 -33.64 19.27
N PRO A 714 -11.75 -34.38 20.38
CA PRO A 714 -12.72 -33.97 21.37
C PRO A 714 -12.40 -32.62 22.00
N GLY A 715 -13.34 -31.68 21.87
CA GLY A 715 -13.21 -30.32 22.40
C GLY A 715 -12.43 -29.35 21.51
N ASP A 716 -12.17 -29.70 20.27
CA ASP A 716 -11.57 -28.77 19.29
C ASP A 716 -12.47 -27.52 19.14
N LYS A 717 -11.81 -26.36 19.11
CA LYS A 717 -12.43 -25.04 18.92
C LYS A 717 -11.98 -24.35 17.62
N VAL A 718 -11.10 -24.98 16.86
CA VAL A 718 -10.52 -24.40 15.66
C VAL A 718 -11.31 -24.83 14.44
N ALA A 719 -11.35 -26.14 14.13
CA ALA A 719 -12.02 -26.63 12.92
C ALA A 719 -13.54 -26.37 12.93
N HIS A 720 -14.15 -26.29 14.12
CA HIS A 720 -15.57 -25.96 14.33
C HIS A 720 -15.85 -24.45 14.44
N ASN A 721 -14.88 -23.57 14.21
CA ASN A 721 -15.05 -22.14 14.36
C ASN A 721 -15.73 -21.49 13.14
N GLU A 722 -16.37 -20.34 13.38
CA GLU A 722 -17.03 -19.53 12.31
C GLU A 722 -16.10 -19.09 11.17
N TRP A 723 -14.79 -19.02 11.40
CA TRP A 723 -13.80 -18.66 10.39
C TRP A 723 -13.43 -19.82 9.45
N MET A 724 -13.86 -21.03 9.77
CA MET A 724 -13.38 -22.24 9.05
C MET A 724 -14.28 -22.70 7.91
N ALA A 725 -15.51 -22.19 7.77
CA ALA A 725 -16.40 -22.63 6.71
C ALA A 725 -15.78 -22.48 5.30
N SER A 726 -15.25 -21.31 5.00
CA SER A 726 -14.56 -21.05 3.71
C SER A 726 -13.24 -21.81 3.60
N VAL A 727 -12.50 -22.00 4.70
CA VAL A 727 -11.22 -22.72 4.71
C VAL A 727 -11.41 -24.20 4.41
N HIS A 728 -12.37 -24.88 5.03
CA HIS A 728 -12.74 -26.28 4.71
C HIS A 728 -13.10 -26.45 3.25
N TRP A 729 -13.92 -25.52 2.70
CA TRP A 729 -14.34 -25.56 1.31
C TRP A 729 -13.16 -25.38 0.36
N GLN A 730 -12.37 -24.32 0.56
CA GLN A 730 -11.26 -23.99 -0.32
C GLN A 730 -10.16 -25.07 -0.28
N ALA A 731 -9.82 -25.58 0.90
CA ALA A 731 -8.84 -26.64 1.02
C ALA A 731 -9.27 -27.91 0.28
N ALA A 732 -10.54 -28.31 0.42
CA ALA A 732 -11.10 -29.46 -0.31
C ALA A 732 -11.12 -29.22 -1.84
N ALA A 733 -11.50 -28.03 -2.28
CA ALA A 733 -11.48 -27.68 -3.71
C ALA A 733 -10.04 -27.70 -4.26
N LEU A 734 -9.09 -27.05 -3.57
CA LEU A 734 -7.67 -27.00 -3.99
C LEU A 734 -7.00 -28.38 -3.93
N LYS A 735 -7.39 -29.27 -3.01
CA LYS A 735 -6.92 -30.66 -3.01
C LYS A 735 -7.24 -31.36 -4.34
N THR A 736 -8.37 -31.05 -4.97
CA THR A 736 -8.79 -31.60 -6.26
C THR A 736 -8.23 -30.83 -7.45
N LEU A 737 -8.21 -29.50 -7.38
CA LEU A 737 -7.72 -28.61 -8.45
C LEU A 737 -6.19 -28.61 -8.56
N GLY A 738 -5.51 -28.69 -7.43
CA GLY A 738 -4.07 -28.47 -7.33
C GLY A 738 -3.71 -27.00 -7.17
N ARG A 739 -2.58 -26.58 -7.74
CA ARG A 739 -2.04 -25.23 -7.68
C ARG A 739 -2.37 -24.44 -8.95
N VAL A 740 -2.34 -23.12 -8.87
CA VAL A 740 -2.49 -22.26 -10.05
C VAL A 740 -1.37 -22.55 -11.05
N ASP A 741 -1.76 -22.76 -12.32
CA ASP A 741 -0.80 -22.88 -13.42
C ASP A 741 -0.46 -21.49 -13.98
N TRP A 742 0.59 -20.88 -13.47
CA TRP A 742 1.02 -19.52 -13.80
C TRP A 742 1.45 -19.31 -15.26
N ARG A 743 1.54 -20.40 -16.08
CA ARG A 743 1.81 -20.31 -17.52
C ARG A 743 0.56 -19.96 -18.31
N CYS A 744 -0.62 -20.11 -17.69
CA CYS A 744 -1.92 -20.01 -18.33
C CYS A 744 -2.71 -18.78 -17.91
N HIS A 745 -3.57 -18.30 -18.79
CA HIS A 745 -4.52 -17.23 -18.52
C HIS A 745 -5.84 -17.48 -19.25
N GLY A 746 -6.91 -16.86 -18.77
CA GLY A 746 -8.19 -16.77 -19.47
C GLY A 746 -8.45 -15.36 -20.00
N THR A 747 -9.37 -15.22 -20.96
CA THR A 747 -9.81 -13.92 -21.50
C THR A 747 -10.69 -13.13 -20.54
N SER A 748 -11.01 -13.70 -19.38
CA SER A 748 -11.69 -13.02 -18.29
C SER A 748 -10.72 -12.81 -17.12
N PRO A 749 -10.67 -11.61 -16.50
CA PRO A 749 -9.82 -11.37 -15.33
C PRO A 749 -10.27 -12.18 -14.10
N VAL A 750 -11.47 -12.72 -14.13
CA VAL A 750 -12.06 -13.56 -13.09
C VAL A 750 -12.10 -15.03 -13.51
N SER A 751 -10.97 -15.49 -14.03
CA SER A 751 -10.77 -16.88 -14.44
C SER A 751 -9.33 -17.32 -14.20
N MET A 752 -9.13 -18.59 -13.87
CA MET A 752 -7.83 -19.18 -13.55
C MET A 752 -7.71 -20.60 -14.10
N VAL A 753 -6.49 -21.07 -14.30
CA VAL A 753 -6.19 -22.48 -14.60
C VAL A 753 -5.43 -23.07 -13.43
N TYR A 754 -5.84 -24.25 -13.00
CA TYR A 754 -5.19 -25.03 -11.96
C TYR A 754 -4.55 -26.28 -12.54
N GLY A 755 -3.45 -26.73 -11.96
CA GLY A 755 -2.77 -27.96 -12.32
C GLY A 755 -2.54 -28.84 -11.09
N HIS A 756 -3.02 -30.08 -11.13
CA HIS A 756 -2.82 -31.03 -10.04
C HIS A 756 -1.41 -31.63 -10.14
N PRO A 757 -0.56 -31.48 -9.12
CA PRO A 757 0.86 -31.85 -9.22
C PRO A 757 1.11 -33.34 -9.42
N GLU A 758 0.27 -34.23 -8.86
CA GLU A 758 0.45 -35.68 -8.95
C GLU A 758 -0.20 -36.30 -10.20
N THR A 759 -1.39 -35.81 -10.58
CA THR A 759 -2.15 -36.41 -11.71
C THR A 759 -1.86 -35.71 -13.03
N GLY A 760 -1.29 -34.50 -13.01
CA GLY A 760 -1.10 -33.68 -14.20
C GLY A 760 -2.38 -33.11 -14.79
N VAL A 761 -3.54 -33.37 -14.19
CA VAL A 761 -4.83 -32.85 -14.66
C VAL A 761 -4.85 -31.34 -14.52
N ARG A 762 -5.22 -30.67 -15.62
CA ARG A 762 -5.38 -29.20 -15.64
C ARG A 762 -6.86 -28.86 -15.70
N THR A 763 -7.30 -27.91 -14.87
CA THR A 763 -8.69 -27.50 -14.73
C THR A 763 -8.83 -25.99 -14.90
N MET A 764 -9.66 -25.59 -15.86
CA MET A 764 -10.09 -24.21 -16.08
C MET A 764 -11.22 -23.88 -15.09
N VAL A 765 -11.17 -22.70 -14.49
CA VAL A 765 -12.23 -22.17 -13.60
C VAL A 765 -12.54 -20.74 -14.04
N ALA A 766 -13.80 -20.37 -14.12
CA ALA A 766 -14.22 -19.00 -14.43
C ALA A 766 -15.47 -18.62 -13.65
N TRP A 767 -15.54 -17.34 -13.29
CA TRP A 767 -16.68 -16.71 -12.64
C TRP A 767 -17.42 -15.77 -13.62
N ASN A 768 -18.75 -15.81 -13.59
CA ASN A 768 -19.60 -14.93 -14.37
C ASN A 768 -20.61 -14.23 -13.45
N PRO A 769 -20.38 -12.97 -13.04
CA PRO A 769 -21.34 -12.21 -12.24
C PRO A 769 -22.53 -11.69 -13.08
N GLY A 770 -22.45 -11.74 -14.41
CA GLY A 770 -23.42 -11.15 -15.33
C GLY A 770 -24.72 -11.93 -15.46
N ALA A 771 -25.73 -11.26 -16.04
CA ALA A 771 -27.06 -11.84 -16.27
C ALA A 771 -27.17 -12.72 -17.53
N ALA A 772 -26.15 -12.74 -18.39
CA ALA A 772 -26.08 -13.59 -19.59
C ALA A 772 -24.95 -14.61 -19.48
N ALA A 773 -25.07 -15.74 -20.17
CA ALA A 773 -23.97 -16.69 -20.27
C ALA A 773 -22.75 -16.06 -20.96
N ARG A 774 -21.55 -16.43 -20.50
CA ARG A 774 -20.27 -15.90 -21.00
C ARG A 774 -19.36 -17.05 -21.41
N THR A 775 -18.76 -16.95 -22.59
CA THR A 775 -17.67 -17.85 -22.99
C THR A 775 -16.33 -17.25 -22.61
N VAL A 776 -15.51 -18.02 -21.92
CA VAL A 776 -14.14 -17.66 -21.54
C VAL A 776 -13.18 -18.63 -22.23
N LYS A 777 -12.25 -18.09 -23.00
CA LYS A 777 -11.18 -18.86 -23.64
C LYS A 777 -9.95 -18.87 -22.74
N PHE A 778 -9.19 -19.96 -22.79
CA PHE A 778 -7.99 -20.15 -21.99
C PHE A 778 -6.78 -20.44 -22.86
N PHE A 779 -5.64 -19.90 -22.48
CA PHE A 779 -4.40 -19.95 -23.24
C PHE A 779 -3.20 -20.35 -22.36
N GLU A 780 -2.25 -21.08 -22.97
CA GLU A 780 -0.88 -21.24 -22.48
C GLU A 780 0.03 -20.47 -23.43
N GLY A 781 0.53 -19.32 -22.98
CA GLY A 781 1.14 -18.36 -23.88
C GLY A 781 0.16 -17.90 -24.97
N LYS A 782 0.46 -18.24 -26.25
CA LYS A 782 -0.42 -17.93 -27.41
C LYS A 782 -1.29 -19.10 -27.83
N LYS A 783 -1.11 -20.28 -27.22
CA LYS A 783 -1.84 -21.50 -27.61
C LYS A 783 -3.15 -21.57 -26.82
N GLU A 784 -4.27 -21.62 -27.52
CA GLU A 784 -5.58 -21.92 -26.91
C GLU A 784 -5.58 -23.36 -26.39
N ILE A 785 -5.96 -23.53 -25.13
CA ILE A 785 -6.01 -24.84 -24.43
C ILE A 785 -7.42 -25.27 -24.07
N GLY A 786 -8.42 -24.44 -24.31
CA GLY A 786 -9.81 -24.74 -24.10
C GLY A 786 -10.68 -23.51 -23.90
N GLU A 787 -11.99 -23.75 -23.77
CA GLU A 787 -12.97 -22.73 -23.46
C GLU A 787 -14.01 -23.24 -22.46
N LEU A 788 -14.60 -22.33 -21.69
CA LEU A 788 -15.72 -22.59 -20.79
C LEU A 788 -16.91 -21.69 -21.15
N SER A 789 -18.09 -22.29 -21.26
CA SER A 789 -19.34 -21.56 -21.21
C SER A 789 -19.81 -21.48 -19.77
N VAL A 790 -19.76 -20.26 -19.20
CA VAL A 790 -20.13 -20.00 -17.80
C VAL A 790 -21.54 -19.47 -17.74
N PRO A 791 -22.50 -20.19 -17.11
CA PRO A 791 -23.86 -19.72 -16.95
C PRO A 791 -23.96 -18.37 -16.26
N PRO A 792 -25.11 -17.67 -16.39
CA PRO A 792 -25.31 -16.42 -15.66
C PRO A 792 -25.16 -16.60 -14.14
N ARG A 793 -24.53 -15.64 -13.46
CA ARG A 793 -24.43 -15.57 -11.99
C ARG A 793 -23.91 -16.83 -11.34
N SER A 794 -22.89 -17.44 -11.94
CA SER A 794 -22.33 -18.71 -11.48
C SER A 794 -20.81 -18.79 -11.66
N MET A 795 -20.20 -19.80 -11.05
CA MET A 795 -18.90 -20.31 -11.44
C MET A 795 -19.04 -21.58 -12.29
N ALA A 796 -18.05 -21.82 -13.13
CA ALA A 796 -17.92 -23.06 -13.87
C ALA A 796 -16.49 -23.57 -13.85
N SER A 797 -16.33 -24.90 -13.94
CA SER A 797 -15.04 -25.54 -14.09
C SER A 797 -15.08 -26.59 -15.23
N GLY A 798 -13.92 -26.84 -15.85
CA GLY A 798 -13.79 -27.81 -16.92
C GLY A 798 -12.34 -28.22 -17.12
N ARG A 799 -12.10 -29.44 -17.56
CA ARG A 799 -10.75 -29.94 -17.84
C ARG A 799 -10.18 -29.29 -19.09
N VAL A 800 -8.88 -28.97 -19.06
CA VAL A 800 -8.11 -28.66 -20.28
C VAL A 800 -8.09 -29.93 -21.15
N ARG A 801 -8.36 -29.78 -22.43
CA ARG A 801 -8.39 -30.90 -23.41
C ARG A 801 -7.00 -31.28 -23.91
#